data_9e08e7698141975ddc36a1b3f7bd8ac3
#
_entry.id   9e08e7698141975ddc36a1b3f7bd8ac3
#
_cell.length_a   1.000
_cell.length_b   1.000
_cell.length_c   1.000
_cell.angle_alpha   90.00
_cell.angle_beta   90.00
_cell.angle_gamma   90.00
#
_symmetry.space_group_name_H-M   'P 1'
#
loop_
_entity.id
_entity.type
_entity.pdbx_description
1 polymer ?
#
loop_
_entity_poly.entity_id
_entity_poly.type
_entity_poly.pdbx_seq_one_letter_code
_entity_poly.pdbx_strand_id
1 'polypeptide(L)'
;MKPYSEILLCQLYQLQADKWNYGDIGYTHINSKNELILFQKDTNQEVIVVPIKQENEFWFDQEEAIQFHFNNDYALSFQSREGAKVIWDRIQNILSENDAEDPDSLTLTPVNEANLEVILETMNNMIQYGSQTKQILQSYLINKKDYFDKLIKLFQQLEKDNNVNLLQTMCQIVKNIVTVAEHELFQMILNDQNYLFIFGALEYDYEMNKKNFVPHRQFLEKNLQFLQVVQIKSKERLKTIHFIYRLQYLRDCSLAYYIDECQLMFIKIVLTCYVDLFKYIENSKDFLIEVIDQLRNLNFQALRFLSEICQVFKEFPDLNKAVIYQKLSEYGLYEIIEDYINDSLKGFEKYKAKFKKLKLKISDDVFTKMPNMILELLIVCLQHCPNNFRQYVISEHQQVLKYPLFNIIVENAFHNELYLEALKLLIDNNSEEQNETMDLFLLQFYPKIASQIQHLSTKEYKQHFLDITLGLVRAMKPSVKEAVILNSVILKIGFILQENQKLLSTKCLQIIKLICLSRDDDINNEIITIIPNLISVILSYRGLRENLIFSQQLEIIKIIYEGISQKLITSLEDELKKRENHINYQRIHDIFKNLKNNCMKQQFNSQTQSQSQMQQSYNVVDDEMDLFKSVQGHSTTHHVKQQKKQIDHEEEVDLISKKIKID
;
A
#
# COMPACT_ATOMS: atom_id res chain seq x y z
N MET A 1 27.01 4.19 6.93
CA MET A 1 26.78 2.88 7.55
C MET A 1 26.93 3.08 9.04
N LYS A 2 25.87 3.40 9.72
CA LYS A 2 25.71 3.20 11.15
C LYS A 2 25.12 1.83 11.38
N PRO A 3 25.45 1.29 12.47
CA PRO A 3 26.10 0.02 12.41
C PRO A 3 25.21 -1.05 12.99
N TYR A 4 25.32 -2.21 12.48
CA TYR A 4 24.97 -3.49 13.12
C TYR A 4 25.45 -3.63 14.58
N SER A 5 26.30 -2.71 15.09
CA SER A 5 26.92 -2.77 16.42
C SER A 5 25.98 -2.52 17.60
N GLU A 6 24.87 -1.76 17.43
CA GLU A 6 23.93 -1.54 18.53
C GLU A 6 22.94 -2.70 18.72
N ILE A 7 22.66 -3.46 17.66
CA ILE A 7 21.71 -4.58 17.69
C ILE A 7 22.33 -5.81 18.35
N LEU A 8 23.64 -5.96 18.33
CA LEU A 8 24.39 -7.11 18.82
C LEU A 8 25.00 -6.89 20.21
N LEU A 9 24.59 -5.84 20.92
CA LEU A 9 25.03 -5.56 22.28
C LEU A 9 24.44 -6.60 23.25
N CYS A 10 25.31 -7.26 24.02
CA CYS A 10 24.90 -8.26 24.98
C CYS A 10 25.76 -8.20 26.24
N GLN A 11 25.25 -8.81 27.30
CA GLN A 11 25.98 -9.01 28.58
C GLN A 11 26.31 -10.48 28.75
N LEU A 12 27.58 -10.76 29.11
CA LEU A 12 28.06 -12.09 29.44
C LEU A 12 27.67 -12.43 30.87
N TYR A 13 27.25 -13.66 31.08
CA TYR A 13 27.07 -14.27 32.40
C TYR A 13 27.84 -15.57 32.44
N GLN A 14 28.40 -15.91 33.59
CA GLN A 14 29.07 -17.18 33.85
C GLN A 14 28.43 -17.86 35.05
N LEU A 15 28.13 -19.15 34.94
CA LEU A 15 27.59 -19.94 36.03
C LEU A 15 28.75 -20.40 36.94
N GLN A 16 28.72 -20.01 38.22
CA GLN A 16 29.68 -20.43 39.26
C GLN A 16 28.93 -20.77 40.54
N ALA A 17 29.15 -21.96 41.09
CA ALA A 17 28.52 -22.44 42.34
C ALA A 17 26.98 -22.26 42.32
N ASP A 18 26.34 -22.70 41.25
CA ASP A 18 24.86 -22.62 40.97
C ASP A 18 24.28 -21.19 40.93
N LYS A 19 25.11 -20.18 40.67
CA LYS A 19 24.68 -18.79 40.51
C LYS A 19 25.28 -18.15 39.26
N TRP A 20 24.45 -17.43 38.52
CA TRP A 20 24.88 -16.61 37.40
C TRP A 20 25.58 -15.34 37.90
N ASN A 21 26.86 -15.19 37.59
CA ASN A 21 27.66 -14.01 37.89
C ASN A 21 27.74 -13.10 36.66
N TYR A 22 27.66 -11.79 36.90
CA TYR A 22 27.77 -10.77 35.87
C TYR A 22 29.21 -10.73 35.34
N GLY A 23 29.34 -10.80 34.00
CA GLY A 23 30.58 -10.59 33.27
C GLY A 23 30.58 -9.27 32.49
N ASP A 24 31.38 -9.24 31.45
CA ASP A 24 31.53 -8.04 30.60
C ASP A 24 30.32 -7.74 29.73
N ILE A 25 30.13 -6.46 29.41
CA ILE A 25 29.19 -6.00 28.42
C ILE A 25 29.93 -5.74 27.12
N GLY A 26 29.42 -6.23 26.00
CA GLY A 26 30.10 -6.08 24.73
C GLY A 26 29.27 -6.40 23.50
N TYR A 27 29.94 -6.43 22.37
CA TYR A 27 29.33 -6.74 21.06
C TYR A 27 29.70 -8.15 20.63
N THR A 28 28.69 -8.93 20.24
CA THR A 28 28.88 -10.30 19.78
C THR A 28 29.04 -10.35 18.27
N HIS A 29 29.99 -11.14 17.79
CA HIS A 29 30.23 -11.36 16.36
C HIS A 29 30.62 -12.82 16.11
N ILE A 30 30.24 -13.34 14.94
CA ILE A 30 30.73 -14.66 14.47
C ILE A 30 31.72 -14.41 13.33
N ASN A 31 32.93 -14.86 13.48
CA ASN A 31 33.99 -14.66 12.50
C ASN A 31 33.94 -15.70 11.34
N SER A 32 34.86 -15.54 10.37
CA SER A 32 34.99 -16.45 9.22
C SER A 32 35.51 -17.86 9.56
N LYS A 33 35.94 -18.10 10.80
CA LYS A 33 36.38 -19.42 11.31
C LYS A 33 35.27 -20.14 12.10
N ASN A 34 34.04 -19.63 12.04
CA ASN A 34 32.91 -20.14 12.79
C ASN A 34 33.11 -20.09 14.31
N GLU A 35 33.72 -19.01 14.81
CA GLU A 35 33.91 -18.76 16.22
C GLU A 35 33.01 -17.61 16.68
N LEU A 36 32.28 -17.80 17.78
CA LEU A 36 31.48 -16.79 18.44
C LEU A 36 32.41 -15.96 19.35
N ILE A 37 32.52 -14.67 19.10
CA ILE A 37 33.41 -13.76 19.81
C ILE A 37 32.59 -12.67 20.49
N LEU A 38 32.89 -12.39 21.76
CA LEU A 38 32.43 -11.21 22.48
C LEU A 38 33.58 -10.22 22.61
N PHE A 39 33.39 -9.01 22.12
CA PHE A 39 34.31 -7.88 22.29
C PHE A 39 33.79 -6.94 23.38
N GLN A 40 34.64 -6.58 24.32
CA GLN A 40 34.29 -5.64 25.37
C GLN A 40 33.96 -4.25 24.82
N LYS A 41 32.87 -3.67 25.27
CA LYS A 41 32.30 -2.42 24.71
C LYS A 41 33.26 -1.24 24.71
N ASP A 42 34.03 -1.08 25.78
CA ASP A 42 34.88 0.10 26.04
C ASP A 42 36.31 -0.04 25.49
N THR A 43 36.85 -1.26 25.47
CA THR A 43 38.24 -1.53 25.09
C THR A 43 38.39 -2.20 23.74
N ASN A 44 37.32 -2.74 23.19
CA ASN A 44 37.33 -3.56 21.97
C ASN A 44 38.25 -4.80 22.06
N GLN A 45 38.54 -5.27 23.26
CA GLN A 45 39.31 -6.50 23.47
C GLN A 45 38.40 -7.72 23.44
N GLU A 46 38.92 -8.84 22.96
CA GLU A 46 38.22 -10.12 22.99
C GLU A 46 38.07 -10.62 24.43
N VAL A 47 36.81 -10.81 24.85
CA VAL A 47 36.47 -11.30 26.20
C VAL A 47 36.41 -12.83 26.21
N ILE A 48 35.71 -13.39 25.22
CA ILE A 48 35.57 -14.84 25.05
C ILE A 48 35.50 -15.16 23.57
N VAL A 49 36.14 -16.26 23.17
CA VAL A 49 36.11 -16.82 21.82
C VAL A 49 35.70 -18.27 21.94
N VAL A 50 34.54 -18.61 21.34
CA VAL A 50 33.95 -19.96 21.45
C VAL A 50 33.77 -20.54 20.05
N PRO A 51 34.42 -21.65 19.73
CA PRO A 51 34.17 -22.37 18.50
C PRO A 51 32.72 -22.89 18.45
N ILE A 52 32.02 -22.65 17.36
CA ILE A 52 30.64 -23.15 17.19
C ILE A 52 30.71 -24.59 16.72
N LYS A 53 30.56 -25.52 17.68
CA LYS A 53 30.57 -26.96 17.50
C LYS A 53 29.50 -27.60 18.37
N GLN A 54 29.01 -28.79 18.03
CA GLN A 54 28.02 -29.51 18.83
C GLN A 54 28.50 -29.81 20.27
N GLU A 55 29.79 -30.05 20.44
CA GLU A 55 30.41 -30.29 21.75
C GLU A 55 30.21 -29.13 22.76
N ASN A 56 29.89 -27.91 22.26
CA ASN A 56 29.71 -26.72 23.07
C ASN A 56 28.25 -26.43 23.44
N GLU A 57 27.33 -27.35 23.14
CA GLU A 57 25.92 -27.34 23.52
C GLU A 57 25.29 -25.94 23.57
N PHE A 58 24.92 -25.38 22.41
CA PHE A 58 24.24 -24.09 22.36
C PHE A 58 22.73 -24.24 22.46
N TRP A 59 22.04 -23.39 23.26
CA TRP A 59 20.59 -23.32 23.33
C TRP A 59 20.07 -21.89 23.47
N PHE A 60 18.86 -21.66 23.03
CA PHE A 60 18.23 -20.34 22.96
C PHE A 60 17.15 -20.24 24.02
N ASP A 61 17.31 -19.31 24.98
CA ASP A 61 16.41 -19.16 26.12
C ASP A 61 15.56 -17.90 25.96
N GLN A 62 14.21 -18.08 26.00
CA GLN A 62 13.18 -17.02 25.99
C GLN A 62 13.34 -15.95 24.88
N GLU A 63 13.96 -16.29 23.76
CA GLU A 63 14.24 -15.40 22.62
C GLU A 63 15.14 -14.19 22.93
N GLU A 64 15.78 -14.14 24.10
CA GLU A 64 16.62 -13.01 24.54
C GLU A 64 18.04 -13.42 24.95
N ALA A 65 18.27 -14.70 25.22
CA ALA A 65 19.56 -15.19 25.66
C ALA A 65 20.04 -16.41 24.89
N ILE A 66 21.34 -16.46 24.60
CA ILE A 66 22.04 -17.64 24.06
C ILE A 66 22.90 -18.20 25.14
N GLN A 67 22.61 -19.42 25.57
CA GLN A 67 23.43 -20.15 26.56
C GLN A 67 24.30 -21.16 25.81
N PHE A 68 25.48 -21.44 26.35
CA PHE A 68 26.41 -22.44 25.80
C PHE A 68 27.40 -22.96 26.85
N HIS A 69 27.86 -24.18 26.63
CA HIS A 69 28.88 -24.82 27.46
C HIS A 69 30.24 -24.71 26.75
N PHE A 70 31.20 -24.03 27.38
CA PHE A 70 32.61 -23.99 26.92
C PHE A 70 33.53 -23.92 28.12
N ASN A 71 34.03 -25.07 28.60
CA ASN A 71 34.73 -25.25 29.86
C ASN A 71 33.90 -24.90 31.11
N ASN A 72 32.95 -24.00 31.03
CA ASN A 72 31.96 -23.61 32.01
C ASN A 72 30.68 -23.24 31.28
N ASP A 73 29.58 -23.07 32.03
CA ASP A 73 28.31 -22.60 31.47
C ASP A 73 28.30 -21.08 31.37
N TYR A 74 27.98 -20.59 30.21
CA TYR A 74 27.89 -19.17 29.91
C TYR A 74 26.50 -18.84 29.33
N ALA A 75 26.08 -17.56 29.49
CA ALA A 75 24.93 -17.01 28.84
C ALA A 75 25.24 -15.61 28.30
N LEU A 76 24.81 -15.32 27.08
CA LEU A 76 24.80 -14.00 26.46
C LEU A 76 23.38 -13.47 26.45
N SER A 77 23.06 -12.49 27.27
CA SER A 77 21.77 -11.80 27.27
C SER A 77 21.83 -10.58 26.38
N PHE A 78 21.02 -10.54 25.36
CA PHE A 78 21.01 -9.48 24.34
C PHE A 78 20.08 -8.34 24.73
N GLN A 79 20.45 -7.12 24.36
CA GLN A 79 19.60 -5.95 24.58
C GLN A 79 18.36 -5.94 23.65
N SER A 80 18.40 -6.67 22.54
CA SER A 80 17.26 -6.80 21.61
C SER A 80 17.03 -8.27 21.22
N ARG A 81 15.77 -8.68 21.14
CA ARG A 81 15.36 -10.01 20.64
C ARG A 81 15.83 -10.26 19.21
N GLU A 82 15.79 -9.22 18.36
CA GLU A 82 16.26 -9.29 16.98
C GLU A 82 17.77 -9.62 16.93
N GLY A 83 18.59 -9.00 17.78
CA GLY A 83 20.01 -9.28 17.87
C GLY A 83 20.31 -10.71 18.33
N ALA A 84 19.59 -11.18 19.34
CA ALA A 84 19.70 -12.56 19.83
C ALA A 84 19.35 -13.56 18.71
N LYS A 85 18.26 -13.32 18.00
CA LYS A 85 17.78 -14.18 16.90
C LYS A 85 18.78 -14.22 15.74
N VAL A 86 19.34 -13.10 15.32
CA VAL A 86 20.33 -13.04 14.23
C VAL A 86 21.56 -13.90 14.55
N ILE A 87 22.08 -13.83 15.79
CA ILE A 87 23.23 -14.64 16.22
C ILE A 87 22.83 -16.11 16.33
N TRP A 88 21.66 -16.40 16.88
CA TRP A 88 21.14 -17.75 17.03
C TRP A 88 20.94 -18.44 15.68
N ASP A 89 20.26 -17.81 14.73
CA ASP A 89 20.04 -18.36 13.38
C ASP A 89 21.38 -18.67 12.70
N ARG A 90 22.40 -17.84 12.93
CA ARG A 90 23.72 -18.07 12.37
C ARG A 90 24.46 -19.22 13.07
N ILE A 91 24.32 -19.37 14.40
CA ILE A 91 24.84 -20.53 15.14
C ILE A 91 24.18 -21.82 14.63
N GLN A 92 22.87 -21.84 14.51
CA GLN A 92 22.14 -23.00 13.99
C GLN A 92 22.57 -23.38 12.57
N ASN A 93 22.79 -22.40 11.71
CA ASN A 93 23.30 -22.65 10.36
C ASN A 93 24.69 -23.32 10.40
N ILE A 94 25.61 -22.83 11.23
CA ILE A 94 26.96 -23.40 11.38
C ILE A 94 26.91 -24.78 11.99
N LEU A 95 26.07 -25.04 13.00
CA LEU A 95 25.92 -26.36 13.59
C LEU A 95 25.35 -27.36 12.61
N SER A 96 24.36 -26.95 11.79
CA SER A 96 23.82 -27.79 10.72
C SER A 96 24.82 -28.03 9.58
N GLU A 97 25.73 -27.09 9.30
CA GLU A 97 26.83 -27.27 8.34
C GLU A 97 27.85 -28.30 8.85
N ASN A 98 28.11 -28.37 10.16
CA ASN A 98 29.04 -29.30 10.76
C ASN A 98 28.50 -30.75 10.91
N ASP A 99 27.15 -30.93 10.86
CA ASP A 99 26.48 -32.23 10.85
C ASP A 99 26.30 -32.80 9.45
N ALA A 100 26.49 -32.01 8.44
CA ALA A 100 26.47 -32.48 7.07
C ALA A 100 27.75 -33.32 6.84
N GLU A 101 27.65 -34.64 7.00
CA GLU A 101 28.46 -35.54 6.19
C GLU A 101 28.41 -34.97 4.76
N ASP A 102 29.57 -34.84 4.12
CA ASP A 102 29.87 -34.27 2.80
C ASP A 102 28.61 -33.96 1.99
N PRO A 103 28.28 -32.67 1.68
CA PRO A 103 27.03 -32.31 0.97
C PRO A 103 26.79 -33.09 -0.32
N ASP A 104 27.88 -33.65 -0.92
CA ASP A 104 27.83 -34.53 -2.06
C ASP A 104 27.39 -35.98 -1.72
N SER A 105 27.28 -36.36 -0.43
CA SER A 105 26.87 -37.71 -0.01
C SER A 105 25.35 -37.88 0.14
N LEU A 106 24.57 -36.81 0.26
CA LEU A 106 23.11 -36.84 0.30
C LEU A 106 22.51 -37.10 -1.08
N THR A 107 22.56 -38.35 -1.53
CA THR A 107 21.95 -38.76 -2.79
C THR A 107 20.61 -39.44 -2.53
N LEU A 108 19.55 -38.97 -3.22
CA LEU A 108 18.28 -39.70 -3.24
C LEU A 108 18.48 -41.09 -3.87
N THR A 109 17.80 -42.07 -3.32
CA THR A 109 17.83 -43.42 -3.84
C THR A 109 17.30 -43.49 -5.29
N PRO A 110 17.72 -44.49 -6.13
CA PRO A 110 17.23 -44.63 -7.49
C PRO A 110 15.71 -44.75 -7.55
N VAL A 111 15.10 -44.09 -8.53
CA VAL A 111 13.64 -44.09 -8.72
C VAL A 111 13.17 -45.46 -9.23
N ASN A 112 12.43 -46.18 -8.40
CA ASN A 112 11.68 -47.39 -8.71
C ASN A 112 10.57 -47.60 -7.70
N GLU A 113 9.65 -48.53 -7.94
CA GLU A 113 8.49 -48.77 -7.06
C GLU A 113 8.88 -49.12 -5.62
N ALA A 114 9.93 -49.93 -5.43
CA ALA A 114 10.37 -50.38 -4.11
C ALA A 114 10.99 -49.25 -3.27
N ASN A 115 11.50 -48.21 -3.91
CA ASN A 115 12.22 -47.12 -3.24
C ASN A 115 11.35 -45.88 -3.00
N LEU A 116 10.11 -45.80 -3.49
CA LEU A 116 9.30 -44.59 -3.38
C LEU A 116 9.07 -44.14 -1.93
N GLU A 117 8.83 -45.07 -1.01
CA GLU A 117 8.68 -44.75 0.42
C GLU A 117 9.97 -44.24 1.02
N VAL A 118 11.13 -44.82 0.66
CA VAL A 118 12.45 -44.38 1.12
C VAL A 118 12.77 -42.98 0.57
N ILE A 119 12.43 -42.72 -0.69
CA ILE A 119 12.57 -41.38 -1.30
C ILE A 119 11.74 -40.36 -0.55
N LEU A 120 10.49 -40.70 -0.24
CA LEU A 120 9.58 -39.83 0.51
C LEU A 120 10.13 -39.51 1.91
N GLU A 121 10.58 -40.56 2.63
CA GLU A 121 11.16 -40.42 3.96
C GLU A 121 12.44 -39.55 3.94
N THR A 122 13.33 -39.80 2.99
CA THR A 122 14.55 -39.00 2.81
C THR A 122 14.22 -37.54 2.53
N MET A 123 13.25 -37.25 1.64
CA MET A 123 12.84 -35.85 1.37
C MET A 123 12.21 -35.19 2.60
N ASN A 124 11.36 -35.91 3.34
CA ASN A 124 10.77 -35.40 4.59
C ASN A 124 11.84 -35.02 5.60
N ASN A 125 12.83 -35.88 5.81
CA ASN A 125 13.95 -35.62 6.70
C ASN A 125 14.74 -34.36 6.25
N MET A 126 15.07 -34.27 4.95
CA MET A 126 15.79 -33.09 4.42
C MET A 126 14.99 -31.79 4.59
N ILE A 127 13.66 -31.84 4.48
CA ILE A 127 12.81 -30.68 4.69
C ILE A 127 12.77 -30.25 6.17
N GLN A 128 12.78 -31.24 7.08
CA GLN A 128 12.75 -30.98 8.52
C GLN A 128 14.08 -30.43 9.08
N TYR A 129 15.23 -30.85 8.51
CA TYR A 129 16.57 -30.43 8.98
C TYR A 129 16.92 -28.96 8.68
N GLY A 130 16.10 -28.21 7.91
CA GLY A 130 16.24 -26.77 7.77
C GLY A 130 16.46 -26.27 6.34
N SER A 131 16.83 -24.99 6.22
CA SER A 131 16.92 -24.30 4.93
C SER A 131 18.03 -24.81 4.02
N GLN A 132 19.17 -25.23 4.61
CA GLN A 132 20.33 -25.69 3.84
C GLN A 132 20.07 -27.03 3.16
N THR A 133 19.50 -28.01 3.89
CA THR A 133 19.12 -29.30 3.30
C THR A 133 18.02 -29.17 2.26
N LYS A 134 17.10 -28.22 2.42
CA LYS A 134 16.13 -27.84 1.37
C LYS A 134 16.83 -27.34 0.10
N GLN A 135 17.86 -26.49 0.24
CA GLN A 135 18.63 -25.99 -0.92
C GLN A 135 19.44 -27.11 -1.60
N ILE A 136 20.01 -28.04 -0.85
CA ILE A 136 20.70 -29.22 -1.40
C ILE A 136 19.72 -30.08 -2.20
N LEU A 137 18.54 -30.38 -1.66
CA LEU A 137 17.49 -31.14 -2.35
C LEU A 137 17.03 -30.43 -3.62
N GLN A 138 16.83 -29.14 -3.56
CA GLN A 138 16.47 -28.31 -4.71
C GLN A 138 17.55 -28.38 -5.80
N SER A 139 18.82 -28.13 -5.44
CA SER A 139 19.95 -28.17 -6.36
C SER A 139 20.11 -29.57 -6.99
N TYR A 140 19.92 -30.64 -6.21
CA TYR A 140 19.92 -31.99 -6.69
C TYR A 140 18.85 -32.23 -7.78
N LEU A 141 17.61 -31.80 -7.54
CA LEU A 141 16.49 -31.94 -8.48
C LEU A 141 16.71 -31.14 -9.77
N ILE A 142 17.26 -29.93 -9.67
CA ILE A 142 17.56 -29.08 -10.84
C ILE A 142 18.69 -29.68 -11.69
N ASN A 143 19.78 -30.16 -11.07
CA ASN A 143 20.97 -30.63 -11.75
C ASN A 143 20.78 -32.05 -12.34
N LYS A 144 19.97 -32.90 -11.68
CA LYS A 144 19.71 -34.26 -12.13
C LYS A 144 18.36 -34.38 -12.85
N LYS A 145 18.21 -33.77 -14.01
CA LYS A 145 16.99 -33.85 -14.84
C LYS A 145 16.52 -35.28 -15.10
N ASP A 146 17.44 -36.22 -15.29
CA ASP A 146 17.12 -37.67 -15.48
C ASP A 146 16.36 -38.27 -14.29
N TYR A 147 16.58 -37.75 -13.07
CA TYR A 147 15.87 -38.21 -11.90
C TYR A 147 14.39 -37.82 -11.97
N PHE A 148 14.11 -36.59 -12.34
CA PHE A 148 12.76 -36.11 -12.53
C PHE A 148 12.02 -36.82 -13.67
N ASP A 149 12.70 -37.05 -14.81
CA ASP A 149 12.16 -37.83 -15.93
C ASP A 149 11.80 -39.26 -15.53
N LYS A 150 12.59 -39.88 -14.63
CA LYS A 150 12.27 -41.21 -14.10
C LYS A 150 11.04 -41.20 -13.19
N LEU A 151 10.85 -40.14 -12.37
CA LEU A 151 9.62 -39.97 -11.59
C LEU A 151 8.39 -39.87 -12.49
N ILE A 152 8.46 -39.12 -13.59
CA ILE A 152 7.38 -38.99 -14.56
C ILE A 152 7.04 -40.34 -15.18
N LYS A 153 8.05 -41.11 -15.64
CA LYS A 153 7.85 -42.42 -16.25
C LYS A 153 7.25 -43.41 -15.27
N LEU A 154 7.75 -43.45 -14.04
CA LEU A 154 7.20 -44.30 -12.99
C LEU A 154 5.75 -43.94 -12.66
N PHE A 155 5.42 -42.64 -12.54
CA PHE A 155 4.06 -42.21 -12.34
C PHE A 155 3.11 -42.68 -13.42
N GLN A 156 3.51 -42.59 -14.71
CA GLN A 156 2.72 -43.08 -15.84
C GLN A 156 2.52 -44.60 -15.83
N GLN A 157 3.50 -45.35 -15.31
CA GLN A 157 3.38 -46.78 -15.12
C GLN A 157 2.40 -47.12 -14.00
N LEU A 158 2.54 -46.49 -12.85
CA LEU A 158 1.66 -46.66 -11.67
C LEU A 158 0.19 -46.33 -12.00
N GLU A 159 -0.06 -45.36 -12.86
CA GLU A 159 -1.41 -45.04 -13.33
C GLU A 159 -1.97 -46.21 -14.21
N LYS A 160 -1.17 -46.79 -15.10
CA LYS A 160 -1.58 -47.93 -15.92
C LYS A 160 -1.89 -49.15 -15.07
N ASP A 161 -1.11 -49.36 -14.02
CA ASP A 161 -1.22 -50.51 -13.11
C ASP A 161 -2.29 -50.26 -12.01
N ASN A 162 -2.91 -49.05 -11.98
CA ASN A 162 -3.88 -48.63 -10.97
C ASN A 162 -3.39 -48.82 -9.53
N ASN A 163 -2.10 -48.62 -9.26
CA ASN A 163 -1.51 -48.77 -7.94
C ASN A 163 -1.74 -47.50 -7.10
N VAL A 164 -2.94 -47.38 -6.51
CA VAL A 164 -3.40 -46.19 -5.78
C VAL A 164 -2.47 -45.83 -4.61
N ASN A 165 -1.93 -46.84 -3.88
CA ASN A 165 -1.07 -46.56 -2.72
C ASN A 165 0.23 -45.87 -3.13
N LEU A 166 0.92 -46.39 -4.16
CA LEU A 166 2.14 -45.76 -4.66
C LEU A 166 1.88 -44.45 -5.38
N LEU A 167 0.69 -44.25 -5.97
CA LEU A 167 0.27 -42.94 -6.51
C LEU A 167 0.05 -41.91 -5.41
N GLN A 168 -0.46 -42.31 -4.23
CA GLN A 168 -0.54 -41.44 -3.06
C GLN A 168 0.84 -41.08 -2.50
N THR A 169 1.78 -42.04 -2.46
CA THR A 169 3.19 -41.78 -2.10
C THR A 169 3.82 -40.80 -3.09
N MET A 170 3.57 -40.96 -4.39
CA MET A 170 4.04 -40.02 -5.42
C MET A 170 3.45 -38.61 -5.23
N CYS A 171 2.18 -38.53 -4.84
CA CYS A 171 1.56 -37.24 -4.48
C CYS A 171 2.32 -36.53 -3.36
N GLN A 172 2.69 -37.24 -2.28
CA GLN A 172 3.46 -36.65 -1.17
C GLN A 172 4.87 -36.25 -1.64
N ILE A 173 5.53 -37.02 -2.48
CA ILE A 173 6.82 -36.66 -3.09
C ILE A 173 6.68 -35.35 -3.88
N VAL A 174 5.63 -35.20 -4.69
CA VAL A 174 5.37 -33.96 -5.44
C VAL A 174 5.07 -32.79 -4.52
N LYS A 175 4.33 -32.99 -3.42
CA LYS A 175 4.13 -31.94 -2.39
C LYS A 175 5.48 -31.49 -1.79
N ASN A 176 6.37 -32.43 -1.49
CA ASN A 176 7.72 -32.11 -0.99
C ASN A 176 8.55 -31.35 -2.02
N ILE A 177 8.49 -31.72 -3.30
CA ILE A 177 9.17 -30.99 -4.37
C ILE A 177 8.65 -29.54 -4.45
N VAL A 178 7.34 -29.34 -4.36
CA VAL A 178 6.74 -27.99 -4.34
C VAL A 178 7.15 -27.20 -3.11
N THR A 179 7.26 -27.85 -1.94
CA THR A 179 7.64 -27.19 -0.68
C THR A 179 9.08 -26.65 -0.71
N VAL A 180 9.99 -27.34 -1.40
CA VAL A 180 11.39 -26.88 -1.52
C VAL A 180 11.63 -26.03 -2.76
N ALA A 181 10.65 -25.92 -3.66
CA ALA A 181 10.85 -25.24 -4.94
C ALA A 181 10.97 -23.73 -4.80
N GLU A 182 12.03 -23.19 -5.37
CA GLU A 182 12.19 -21.77 -5.68
C GLU A 182 11.95 -21.52 -7.18
N HIS A 183 12.22 -20.32 -7.64
CA HIS A 183 11.88 -19.88 -8.99
C HIS A 183 12.36 -20.85 -10.10
N GLU A 184 13.62 -21.28 -10.05
CA GLU A 184 14.20 -22.14 -11.07
C GLU A 184 13.57 -23.54 -11.10
N LEU A 185 13.36 -24.14 -9.91
CA LEU A 185 12.70 -25.43 -9.80
C LEU A 185 11.24 -25.33 -10.23
N PHE A 186 10.51 -24.26 -9.86
CA PHE A 186 9.15 -24.04 -10.36
C PHE A 186 9.10 -23.90 -11.87
N GLN A 187 10.05 -23.20 -12.50
CA GLN A 187 10.13 -23.11 -13.96
C GLN A 187 10.34 -24.50 -14.59
N MET A 188 11.12 -25.37 -13.95
CA MET A 188 11.35 -26.73 -14.43
C MET A 188 10.10 -27.60 -14.29
N ILE A 189 9.43 -27.61 -13.13
CA ILE A 189 8.30 -28.53 -12.88
C ILE A 189 6.98 -28.07 -13.53
N LEU A 190 6.80 -26.74 -13.76
CA LEU A 190 5.60 -26.18 -14.38
C LEU A 190 5.77 -25.82 -15.86
N ASN A 191 6.85 -26.23 -16.51
CA ASN A 191 7.03 -26.07 -17.96
C ASN A 191 6.00 -26.85 -18.78
N ASP A 192 5.97 -26.64 -20.09
CA ASP A 192 5.01 -27.29 -21.00
C ASP A 192 5.11 -28.84 -21.06
N GLN A 193 6.22 -29.39 -20.62
CA GLN A 193 6.45 -30.86 -20.64
C GLN A 193 6.05 -31.54 -19.31
N ASN A 194 6.25 -30.85 -18.19
CA ASN A 194 6.22 -31.44 -16.86
C ASN A 194 4.95 -31.15 -16.06
N TYR A 195 4.25 -30.03 -16.34
CA TYR A 195 3.12 -29.55 -15.51
C TYR A 195 2.00 -30.62 -15.35
N LEU A 196 1.73 -31.41 -16.38
CA LEU A 196 0.70 -32.45 -16.32
C LEU A 196 1.03 -33.56 -15.32
N PHE A 197 2.32 -33.88 -15.15
CA PHE A 197 2.74 -34.80 -14.10
C PHE A 197 2.48 -34.25 -12.73
N ILE A 198 2.87 -33.00 -12.48
CA ILE A 198 2.68 -32.32 -11.17
C ILE A 198 1.20 -32.32 -10.80
N PHE A 199 0.34 -31.79 -11.67
CA PHE A 199 -1.09 -31.72 -11.40
C PHE A 199 -1.75 -33.10 -11.36
N GLY A 200 -1.25 -34.06 -12.16
CA GLY A 200 -1.73 -35.46 -12.16
C GLY A 200 -1.42 -36.17 -10.85
N ALA A 201 -0.21 -36.01 -10.31
CA ALA A 201 0.14 -36.59 -9.02
C ALA A 201 -0.70 -36.01 -7.88
N LEU A 202 -1.01 -34.69 -7.91
CA LEU A 202 -1.85 -34.03 -6.91
C LEU A 202 -3.32 -34.48 -6.97
N GLU A 203 -3.80 -35.08 -8.05
CA GLU A 203 -5.15 -35.68 -8.11
C GLU A 203 -5.31 -36.89 -7.17
N TYR A 204 -4.20 -37.52 -6.72
CA TYR A 204 -4.19 -38.66 -5.81
C TYR A 204 -4.03 -38.32 -4.34
N ASP A 205 -4.30 -37.08 -3.97
CA ASP A 205 -4.22 -36.63 -2.59
C ASP A 205 -5.27 -37.34 -1.71
N TYR A 206 -4.81 -38.13 -0.73
CA TYR A 206 -5.70 -38.91 0.16
C TYR A 206 -6.49 -38.00 1.14
N GLU A 207 -6.02 -36.80 1.39
CA GLU A 207 -6.69 -35.84 2.28
C GLU A 207 -7.89 -35.17 1.61
N MET A 208 -7.96 -35.22 0.29
CA MET A 208 -9.10 -34.70 -0.47
C MET A 208 -10.26 -35.73 -0.44
N ASN A 209 -11.37 -35.34 0.16
CA ASN A 209 -12.59 -36.15 0.13
C ASN A 209 -12.99 -36.44 -1.33
N LYS A 210 -13.42 -37.70 -1.62
CA LYS A 210 -13.91 -38.11 -2.97
C LYS A 210 -14.97 -37.17 -3.56
N LYS A 211 -15.70 -36.41 -2.70
CA LYS A 211 -16.68 -35.41 -3.14
C LYS A 211 -16.04 -34.11 -3.69
N ASN A 212 -14.78 -33.87 -3.37
CA ASN A 212 -14.04 -32.65 -3.76
C ASN A 212 -12.95 -32.96 -4.78
N PHE A 213 -13.00 -34.14 -5.42
CA PHE A 213 -12.07 -34.49 -6.47
C PHE A 213 -12.17 -33.50 -7.64
N VAL A 214 -11.06 -32.84 -7.95
CA VAL A 214 -10.92 -31.91 -9.08
C VAL A 214 -10.01 -32.53 -10.12
N PRO A 215 -10.48 -32.79 -11.34
CA PRO A 215 -9.65 -33.34 -12.42
C PRO A 215 -8.77 -32.21 -13.00
N HIS A 216 -7.68 -31.91 -12.33
CA HIS A 216 -6.79 -30.77 -12.66
C HIS A 216 -6.26 -30.86 -14.11
N ARG A 217 -5.79 -32.04 -14.53
CA ARG A 217 -5.28 -32.25 -15.89
C ARG A 217 -6.34 -31.99 -16.94
N GLN A 218 -7.54 -32.55 -16.74
CA GLN A 218 -8.65 -32.34 -17.67
C GLN A 218 -9.00 -30.87 -17.84
N PHE A 219 -9.00 -30.12 -16.74
CA PHE A 219 -9.26 -28.66 -16.75
C PHE A 219 -8.16 -27.94 -17.52
N LEU A 220 -6.88 -28.21 -17.21
CA LEU A 220 -5.74 -27.51 -17.80
C LEU A 220 -5.54 -27.80 -19.27
N GLU A 221 -5.88 -29.03 -19.72
CA GLU A 221 -5.73 -29.40 -21.14
C GLU A 221 -6.93 -29.04 -22.02
N LYS A 222 -8.16 -29.24 -21.51
CA LYS A 222 -9.37 -29.17 -22.33
C LYS A 222 -10.19 -27.91 -22.12
N ASN A 223 -10.23 -27.40 -20.88
CA ASN A 223 -11.12 -26.30 -20.52
C ASN A 223 -10.41 -24.95 -20.54
N LEU A 224 -9.08 -24.94 -20.37
CA LEU A 224 -8.30 -23.72 -20.38
C LEU A 224 -8.01 -23.27 -21.81
N GLN A 225 -8.43 -22.04 -22.14
CA GLN A 225 -8.10 -21.38 -23.39
C GLN A 225 -7.43 -20.04 -23.11
N PHE A 226 -6.18 -19.88 -23.56
CA PHE A 226 -5.48 -18.60 -23.51
C PHE A 226 -5.94 -17.72 -24.69
N LEU A 227 -6.78 -16.74 -24.41
CA LEU A 227 -7.25 -15.79 -25.42
C LEU A 227 -6.17 -14.70 -25.59
N GLN A 228 -5.64 -14.57 -26.80
CA GLN A 228 -4.73 -13.52 -27.19
C GLN A 228 -5.50 -12.43 -27.92
N VAL A 229 -5.62 -11.25 -27.31
CA VAL A 229 -6.22 -10.07 -27.97
C VAL A 229 -5.34 -9.59 -29.11
N VAL A 230 -4.03 -9.61 -28.85
CA VAL A 230 -2.95 -9.31 -29.79
C VAL A 230 -1.98 -10.47 -29.73
N GLN A 231 -1.49 -10.89 -30.89
CA GLN A 231 -0.56 -12.00 -30.96
C GLN A 231 0.79 -11.64 -30.34
N ILE A 232 1.18 -12.35 -29.28
CA ILE A 232 2.50 -12.22 -28.66
C ILE A 232 3.51 -12.97 -29.50
N LYS A 233 4.40 -12.26 -30.19
CA LYS A 233 5.41 -12.82 -31.09
C LYS A 233 6.52 -13.58 -30.36
N SER A 234 6.80 -13.23 -29.10
CA SER A 234 7.83 -13.88 -28.29
C SER A 234 7.34 -15.17 -27.64
N LYS A 235 7.89 -16.30 -28.09
CA LYS A 235 7.61 -17.61 -27.47
C LYS A 235 8.01 -17.69 -26.00
N GLU A 236 9.07 -16.97 -25.63
CA GLU A 236 9.54 -16.90 -24.24
C GLU A 236 8.49 -16.21 -23.34
N ARG A 237 7.91 -15.11 -23.79
CA ARG A 237 6.87 -14.38 -23.04
C ARG A 237 5.57 -15.18 -22.94
N LEU A 238 5.22 -15.93 -23.96
CA LEU A 238 4.09 -16.88 -23.89
C LEU A 238 4.33 -17.96 -22.82
N LYS A 239 5.54 -18.54 -22.78
CA LYS A 239 5.90 -19.50 -21.72
C LYS A 239 5.80 -18.87 -20.32
N THR A 240 6.26 -17.63 -20.16
CA THR A 240 6.14 -16.91 -18.90
C THR A 240 4.67 -16.73 -18.48
N ILE A 241 3.78 -16.37 -19.40
CA ILE A 241 2.34 -16.23 -19.13
C ILE A 241 1.73 -17.57 -18.71
N HIS A 242 2.03 -18.65 -19.43
CA HIS A 242 1.57 -20.00 -19.06
C HIS A 242 2.11 -20.43 -17.70
N PHE A 243 3.36 -20.12 -17.41
CA PHE A 243 4.00 -20.41 -16.14
C PHE A 243 3.31 -19.67 -14.98
N ILE A 244 3.07 -18.35 -15.11
CA ILE A 244 2.35 -17.56 -14.10
C ILE A 244 0.98 -18.19 -13.81
N TYR A 245 0.23 -18.52 -14.86
CA TYR A 245 -1.09 -19.12 -14.69
C TYR A 245 -1.04 -20.45 -13.94
N ARG A 246 -0.11 -21.35 -14.33
CA ARG A 246 0.07 -22.64 -13.68
C ARG A 246 0.50 -22.51 -12.24
N LEU A 247 1.38 -21.54 -11.94
CA LEU A 247 1.83 -21.25 -10.59
C LEU A 247 0.68 -20.73 -9.70
N GLN A 248 -0.14 -19.79 -10.22
CA GLN A 248 -1.32 -19.31 -9.51
C GLN A 248 -2.35 -20.43 -9.32
N TYR A 249 -2.59 -21.26 -10.34
CA TYR A 249 -3.49 -22.41 -10.25
C TYR A 249 -3.01 -23.45 -9.22
N LEU A 250 -1.71 -23.69 -9.14
CA LEU A 250 -1.10 -24.56 -8.13
C LEU A 250 -1.38 -24.01 -6.72
N ARG A 251 -1.17 -22.72 -6.51
CA ARG A 251 -1.40 -22.04 -5.23
C ARG A 251 -2.88 -22.05 -4.85
N ASP A 252 -3.75 -21.62 -5.75
CA ASP A 252 -5.13 -21.25 -5.40
C ASP A 252 -6.11 -22.43 -5.47
N CYS A 253 -5.79 -23.45 -6.30
CA CYS A 253 -6.69 -24.57 -6.56
C CYS A 253 -6.16 -25.91 -6.06
N SER A 254 -4.89 -26.23 -6.36
CA SER A 254 -4.37 -27.58 -6.11
C SER A 254 -3.81 -27.77 -4.71
N LEU A 255 -3.24 -26.73 -4.12
CA LEU A 255 -2.60 -26.74 -2.79
C LEU A 255 -3.14 -25.67 -1.85
N ALA A 256 -4.33 -25.16 -2.08
CA ALA A 256 -4.94 -24.06 -1.32
C ALA A 256 -4.98 -24.29 0.21
N TYR A 257 -4.99 -25.55 0.67
CA TYR A 257 -5.05 -25.89 2.08
C TYR A 257 -3.68 -26.18 2.73
N TYR A 258 -2.59 -26.20 1.94
CA TYR A 258 -1.29 -26.68 2.41
C TYR A 258 -0.22 -25.61 2.61
N ILE A 259 -0.42 -24.36 2.11
CA ILE A 259 0.72 -23.50 1.83
C ILE A 259 0.61 -22.17 2.56
N ASP A 260 0.72 -22.17 3.89
CA ASP A 260 0.95 -20.90 4.60
C ASP A 260 2.42 -20.43 4.47
N GLU A 261 3.38 -21.33 4.57
CA GLU A 261 4.81 -20.98 4.52
C GLU A 261 5.31 -20.58 3.12
N CYS A 262 4.78 -21.19 2.06
CA CYS A 262 5.23 -20.92 0.69
C CYS A 262 4.47 -19.78 -0.03
N GLN A 263 3.40 -19.25 0.52
CA GLN A 263 2.57 -18.21 -0.13
C GLN A 263 3.36 -16.97 -0.52
N LEU A 264 4.22 -16.48 0.35
CA LEU A 264 5.07 -15.33 0.08
C LEU A 264 6.03 -15.57 -1.11
N MET A 265 6.55 -16.78 -1.24
CA MET A 265 7.44 -17.12 -2.35
C MET A 265 6.68 -17.18 -3.67
N PHE A 266 5.49 -17.78 -3.71
CA PHE A 266 4.63 -17.76 -4.91
C PHE A 266 4.33 -16.34 -5.37
N ILE A 267 3.95 -15.46 -4.44
CA ILE A 267 3.70 -14.05 -4.72
C ILE A 267 4.96 -13.41 -5.31
N LYS A 268 6.12 -13.56 -4.67
CA LYS A 268 7.39 -13.00 -5.13
C LYS A 268 7.76 -13.44 -6.54
N ILE A 269 7.58 -14.72 -6.87
CA ILE A 269 7.88 -15.26 -8.21
C ILE A 269 6.92 -14.65 -9.24
N VAL A 270 5.61 -14.61 -8.94
CA VAL A 270 4.60 -14.02 -9.84
C VAL A 270 4.91 -12.54 -10.07
N LEU A 271 5.25 -11.80 -9.01
CA LEU A 271 5.63 -10.39 -9.11
C LEU A 271 6.84 -10.18 -10.03
N THR A 272 7.90 -10.99 -9.87
CA THR A 272 9.09 -10.93 -10.72
C THR A 272 8.73 -11.18 -12.20
N CYS A 273 7.91 -12.17 -12.47
CA CYS A 273 7.46 -12.48 -13.83
C CYS A 273 6.61 -11.36 -14.43
N TYR A 274 5.75 -10.71 -13.63
CA TYR A 274 4.97 -9.57 -14.09
C TYR A 274 5.84 -8.37 -14.42
N VAL A 275 6.86 -8.07 -13.61
CA VAL A 275 7.82 -6.99 -13.91
C VAL A 275 8.46 -7.19 -15.29
N ASP A 276 8.85 -8.42 -15.63
CA ASP A 276 9.44 -8.74 -16.93
C ASP A 276 8.43 -8.62 -18.09
N LEU A 277 7.17 -9.01 -17.86
CA LEU A 277 6.11 -8.82 -18.85
C LEU A 277 5.81 -7.33 -19.06
N PHE A 278 5.82 -6.52 -18.01
CA PHE A 278 5.60 -5.07 -18.14
C PHE A 278 6.73 -4.38 -18.90
N LYS A 279 7.98 -4.72 -18.64
CA LYS A 279 9.11 -4.25 -19.44
C LYS A 279 8.96 -4.62 -20.93
N TYR A 280 8.44 -5.82 -21.21
CA TYR A 280 8.15 -6.23 -22.58
C TYR A 280 7.04 -5.35 -23.19
N ILE A 281 5.92 -5.15 -22.50
CA ILE A 281 4.80 -4.31 -22.97
C ILE A 281 5.28 -2.88 -23.18
N GLU A 282 6.01 -2.30 -22.22
CA GLU A 282 6.56 -0.95 -22.30
C GLU A 282 7.45 -0.75 -23.53
N ASN A 283 8.30 -1.74 -23.87
CA ASN A 283 9.23 -1.66 -24.98
C ASN A 283 8.63 -2.10 -26.33
N SER A 284 7.43 -2.68 -26.35
CA SER A 284 6.79 -3.22 -27.56
C SER A 284 5.78 -2.23 -28.15
N LYS A 285 6.29 -1.22 -28.88
CA LYS A 285 5.46 -0.22 -29.55
C LYS A 285 4.35 -0.84 -30.41
N ASP A 286 4.70 -1.82 -31.25
CA ASP A 286 3.75 -2.47 -32.16
C ASP A 286 2.62 -3.16 -31.39
N PHE A 287 2.93 -3.76 -30.24
CA PHE A 287 1.93 -4.42 -29.37
C PHE A 287 0.90 -3.43 -28.84
N LEU A 288 1.35 -2.29 -28.30
CA LEU A 288 0.46 -1.24 -27.77
C LEU A 288 -0.40 -0.62 -28.86
N ILE A 289 0.17 -0.35 -30.03
CA ILE A 289 -0.58 0.17 -31.19
C ILE A 289 -1.66 -0.84 -31.60
N GLU A 290 -1.33 -2.13 -31.69
CA GLU A 290 -2.29 -3.15 -32.09
C GLU A 290 -3.42 -3.31 -31.07
N VAL A 291 -3.14 -3.20 -29.75
CA VAL A 291 -4.18 -3.17 -28.71
C VAL A 291 -5.13 -1.98 -28.92
N ILE A 292 -4.60 -0.79 -29.20
CA ILE A 292 -5.39 0.40 -29.49
C ILE A 292 -6.23 0.23 -30.75
N ASP A 293 -5.68 -0.35 -31.82
CA ASP A 293 -6.40 -0.63 -33.05
C ASP A 293 -7.52 -1.68 -32.85
N GLN A 294 -7.30 -2.69 -32.02
CA GLN A 294 -8.36 -3.61 -31.62
C GLN A 294 -9.48 -2.90 -30.86
N LEU A 295 -9.16 -1.95 -29.98
CA LEU A 295 -10.15 -1.13 -29.31
C LEU A 295 -10.93 -0.27 -30.32
N ARG A 296 -10.27 0.45 -31.24
CA ARG A 296 -10.94 1.21 -32.31
C ARG A 296 -11.86 0.34 -33.16
N ASN A 297 -11.50 -0.92 -33.34
CA ASN A 297 -12.31 -1.92 -34.02
C ASN A 297 -13.42 -2.52 -33.17
N LEU A 298 -13.61 -1.99 -31.95
CA LEU A 298 -14.67 -2.42 -31.05
C LEU A 298 -14.52 -3.87 -30.55
N ASN A 299 -13.28 -4.32 -30.40
CA ASN A 299 -13.01 -5.63 -29.80
C ASN A 299 -13.15 -5.54 -28.28
N PHE A 300 -14.25 -6.09 -27.75
CA PHE A 300 -14.52 -6.10 -26.31
C PHE A 300 -13.41 -6.81 -25.51
N GLN A 301 -12.75 -7.82 -26.11
CA GLN A 301 -11.65 -8.51 -25.42
C GLN A 301 -10.43 -7.59 -25.21
N ALA A 302 -10.22 -6.59 -26.09
CA ALA A 302 -9.18 -5.61 -25.89
C ALA A 302 -9.47 -4.67 -24.71
N LEU A 303 -10.73 -4.27 -24.52
CA LEU A 303 -11.13 -3.49 -23.35
C LEU A 303 -10.95 -4.30 -22.06
N ARG A 304 -11.40 -5.57 -22.07
CA ARG A 304 -11.22 -6.47 -20.94
C ARG A 304 -9.74 -6.70 -20.61
N PHE A 305 -8.90 -6.89 -21.61
CA PHE A 305 -7.46 -7.05 -21.45
C PHE A 305 -6.82 -5.81 -20.80
N LEU A 306 -7.16 -4.60 -21.25
CA LEU A 306 -6.66 -3.38 -20.60
C LEU A 306 -7.17 -3.22 -19.17
N SER A 307 -8.43 -3.54 -18.90
CA SER A 307 -8.98 -3.51 -17.55
C SER A 307 -8.25 -4.48 -16.62
N GLU A 308 -7.97 -5.71 -17.08
CA GLU A 308 -7.21 -6.71 -16.31
C GLU A 308 -5.76 -6.25 -16.07
N ILE A 309 -5.08 -5.69 -17.06
CA ILE A 309 -3.74 -5.09 -16.89
C ILE A 309 -3.78 -3.98 -15.83
N CYS A 310 -4.79 -3.11 -15.86
CA CYS A 310 -4.94 -2.04 -14.90
C CYS A 310 -5.13 -2.56 -13.47
N GLN A 311 -5.86 -3.66 -13.29
CA GLN A 311 -6.02 -4.29 -11.98
C GLN A 311 -4.69 -4.87 -11.49
N VAL A 312 -3.97 -5.58 -12.34
CA VAL A 312 -2.65 -6.11 -12.01
C VAL A 312 -1.68 -4.99 -11.66
N PHE A 313 -1.71 -3.87 -12.37
CA PHE A 313 -0.87 -2.71 -12.05
C PHE A 313 -1.11 -2.13 -10.65
N LYS A 314 -2.31 -2.23 -10.08
CA LYS A 314 -2.59 -1.75 -8.73
C LYS A 314 -1.76 -2.50 -7.67
N GLU A 315 -1.45 -3.76 -7.92
CA GLU A 315 -0.68 -4.61 -7.00
C GLU A 315 0.83 -4.30 -6.99
N PHE A 316 1.31 -3.46 -7.92
CA PHE A 316 2.73 -3.14 -8.09
C PHE A 316 3.01 -1.64 -7.93
N PRO A 317 3.20 -1.13 -6.71
CA PRO A 317 3.47 0.29 -6.48
C PRO A 317 4.77 0.78 -7.15
N ASP A 318 5.80 -0.07 -7.22
CA ASP A 318 7.15 0.30 -7.67
C ASP A 318 7.32 0.38 -9.20
N LEU A 319 6.32 -0.04 -9.99
CA LEU A 319 6.39 0.05 -11.45
C LEU A 319 6.07 1.46 -11.94
N ASN A 320 6.88 1.97 -12.86
CA ASN A 320 6.58 3.24 -13.54
C ASN A 320 5.44 3.09 -14.56
N LYS A 321 4.23 2.98 -14.05
CA LYS A 321 2.99 2.76 -14.82
C LYS A 321 2.69 3.94 -15.73
N ALA A 322 3.08 5.15 -15.31
CA ALA A 322 2.85 6.39 -16.04
C ALA A 322 3.35 6.32 -17.49
N VAL A 323 4.50 5.68 -17.73
CA VAL A 323 5.06 5.53 -19.08
C VAL A 323 4.15 4.73 -20.01
N ILE A 324 3.54 3.66 -19.53
CA ILE A 324 2.62 2.84 -20.37
C ILE A 324 1.34 3.63 -20.68
N TYR A 325 0.75 4.29 -19.67
CA TYR A 325 -0.45 5.10 -19.88
C TYR A 325 -0.18 6.31 -20.79
N GLN A 326 0.99 6.94 -20.65
CA GLN A 326 1.42 8.00 -21.54
C GLN A 326 1.50 7.52 -23.00
N LYS A 327 2.16 6.38 -23.25
CA LYS A 327 2.23 5.79 -24.61
C LYS A 327 0.85 5.44 -25.15
N LEU A 328 -0.03 4.86 -24.33
CA LEU A 328 -1.40 4.56 -24.74
C LEU A 328 -2.19 5.84 -25.11
N SER A 329 -1.98 6.93 -24.36
CA SER A 329 -2.60 8.21 -24.68
C SER A 329 -2.08 8.79 -26.01
N GLU A 330 -0.76 8.70 -26.25
CA GLU A 330 -0.14 9.13 -27.53
C GLU A 330 -0.68 8.34 -28.74
N TYR A 331 -1.13 7.10 -28.54
CA TYR A 331 -1.72 6.26 -29.59
C TYR A 331 -3.24 6.44 -29.73
N GLY A 332 -3.84 7.34 -28.96
CA GLY A 332 -5.23 7.74 -29.08
C GLY A 332 -6.20 6.96 -28.17
N LEU A 333 -5.77 6.59 -26.97
CA LEU A 333 -6.64 5.92 -25.99
C LEU A 333 -7.76 6.85 -25.52
N TYR A 334 -7.50 8.14 -25.34
CA TYR A 334 -8.47 9.08 -24.79
C TYR A 334 -9.63 9.34 -25.75
N GLU A 335 -9.35 9.45 -27.05
CA GLU A 335 -10.38 9.57 -28.10
C GLU A 335 -11.30 8.35 -28.14
N ILE A 336 -10.71 7.16 -27.93
CA ILE A 336 -11.49 5.92 -27.89
C ILE A 336 -12.38 5.90 -26.64
N ILE A 337 -11.86 6.27 -25.47
CA ILE A 337 -12.65 6.35 -24.23
C ILE A 337 -13.82 7.33 -24.42
N GLU A 338 -13.58 8.49 -25.00
CA GLU A 338 -14.61 9.47 -25.30
C GLU A 338 -15.68 8.92 -26.24
N ASP A 339 -15.29 8.29 -27.34
CA ASP A 339 -16.21 7.65 -28.28
C ASP A 339 -17.07 6.57 -27.59
N TYR A 340 -16.48 5.77 -26.71
CA TYR A 340 -17.19 4.74 -25.94
C TYR A 340 -18.17 5.34 -24.94
N ILE A 341 -17.80 6.37 -24.21
CA ILE A 341 -18.68 7.07 -23.27
C ILE A 341 -19.87 7.68 -24.02
N ASN A 342 -19.60 8.37 -25.11
CA ASN A 342 -20.63 8.98 -25.94
C ASN A 342 -21.63 7.96 -26.53
N ASP A 343 -21.17 6.79 -26.97
CA ASP A 343 -22.05 5.74 -27.50
C ASP A 343 -22.81 5.02 -26.38
N SER A 344 -22.21 4.87 -25.19
CA SER A 344 -22.85 4.26 -24.00
C SER A 344 -24.10 5.05 -23.58
N LEU A 345 -24.02 6.37 -23.59
CA LEU A 345 -25.16 7.26 -23.29
C LEU A 345 -26.26 7.15 -24.31
N LYS A 346 -25.97 6.74 -25.55
CA LYS A 346 -26.93 6.44 -26.61
C LYS A 346 -27.39 4.99 -26.65
N GLY A 347 -27.12 4.20 -25.59
CA GLY A 347 -27.46 2.78 -25.47
C GLY A 347 -26.66 1.87 -26.39
N PHE A 348 -25.44 2.24 -26.74
CA PHE A 348 -24.55 1.51 -27.65
C PHE A 348 -25.09 1.27 -29.04
N GLU A 349 -25.78 2.24 -29.62
CA GLU A 349 -26.38 2.11 -30.95
C GLU A 349 -25.33 1.86 -32.04
N LYS A 350 -24.22 2.58 -32.03
CA LYS A 350 -23.11 2.42 -32.97
C LYS A 350 -22.51 1.01 -32.88
N TYR A 351 -22.31 0.51 -31.68
CA TYR A 351 -21.76 -0.82 -31.42
C TYR A 351 -22.74 -1.93 -31.81
N LYS A 352 -23.97 -1.83 -31.37
CA LYS A 352 -25.03 -2.79 -31.74
C LYS A 352 -25.19 -2.91 -33.27
N ALA A 353 -25.17 -1.78 -33.96
CA ALA A 353 -25.25 -1.74 -35.43
C ALA A 353 -24.04 -2.44 -36.09
N LYS A 354 -22.81 -2.20 -35.57
CA LYS A 354 -21.58 -2.85 -36.05
C LYS A 354 -21.59 -4.36 -35.80
N PHE A 355 -21.97 -4.82 -34.63
CA PHE A 355 -22.06 -6.26 -34.32
C PHE A 355 -23.14 -6.95 -35.17
N LYS A 356 -24.26 -6.31 -35.41
CA LYS A 356 -25.29 -6.81 -36.31
C LYS A 356 -24.73 -6.98 -37.72
N LYS A 357 -23.96 -6.00 -38.22
CA LYS A 357 -23.33 -6.04 -39.55
C LYS A 357 -22.28 -7.18 -39.63
N LEU A 358 -21.54 -7.42 -38.58
CA LEU A 358 -20.52 -8.49 -38.48
C LEU A 358 -21.11 -9.88 -38.15
N LYS A 359 -22.46 -9.99 -37.98
CA LYS A 359 -23.16 -11.21 -37.55
C LYS A 359 -22.63 -11.85 -36.27
N LEU A 360 -22.02 -11.03 -35.37
CA LEU A 360 -21.53 -11.49 -34.09
C LEU A 360 -22.64 -11.51 -33.04
N LYS A 361 -22.83 -12.66 -32.37
CA LYS A 361 -23.75 -12.79 -31.24
C LYS A 361 -23.01 -12.36 -29.98
N ILE A 362 -23.37 -11.24 -29.40
CA ILE A 362 -22.87 -10.77 -28.11
C ILE A 362 -24.03 -10.81 -27.13
N SER A 363 -23.77 -11.30 -25.92
CA SER A 363 -24.78 -11.30 -24.86
C SER A 363 -25.07 -9.86 -24.39
N ASP A 364 -26.31 -9.60 -24.00
CA ASP A 364 -26.70 -8.28 -23.46
C ASP A 364 -25.92 -7.92 -22.18
N ASP A 365 -25.42 -8.92 -21.47
CA ASP A 365 -24.56 -8.76 -20.28
C ASP A 365 -23.26 -7.99 -20.57
N VAL A 366 -22.73 -8.07 -21.79
CA VAL A 366 -21.54 -7.30 -22.20
C VAL A 366 -21.85 -5.81 -22.21
N PHE A 367 -22.99 -5.42 -22.73
CA PHE A 367 -23.38 -4.00 -22.81
C PHE A 367 -23.74 -3.40 -21.44
N THR A 368 -24.10 -4.23 -20.45
CA THR A 368 -24.34 -3.77 -19.08
C THR A 368 -23.03 -3.56 -18.31
N LYS A 369 -21.99 -4.33 -18.58
CA LYS A 369 -20.68 -4.25 -17.90
C LYS A 369 -19.73 -3.23 -18.55
N MET A 370 -19.84 -3.03 -19.86
CA MET A 370 -18.93 -2.19 -20.65
C MET A 370 -18.81 -0.74 -20.14
N PRO A 371 -19.88 -0.04 -19.75
CA PRO A 371 -19.77 1.33 -19.26
C PRO A 371 -18.87 1.45 -18.03
N ASN A 372 -19.03 0.54 -17.07
CA ASN A 372 -18.21 0.55 -15.85
C ASN A 372 -16.72 0.26 -16.16
N MET A 373 -16.44 -0.70 -17.03
CA MET A 373 -15.06 -1.01 -17.43
C MET A 373 -14.37 0.19 -18.12
N ILE A 374 -15.10 0.95 -18.92
CA ILE A 374 -14.59 2.16 -19.60
C ILE A 374 -14.27 3.23 -18.55
N LEU A 375 -15.19 3.45 -17.62
CA LEU A 375 -15.00 4.44 -16.55
C LEU A 375 -13.87 4.03 -15.60
N GLU A 376 -13.76 2.75 -15.26
CA GLU A 376 -12.64 2.24 -14.48
C GLU A 376 -11.29 2.47 -15.19
N LEU A 377 -11.23 2.22 -16.49
CA LEU A 377 -10.06 2.51 -17.31
C LEU A 377 -9.73 4.01 -17.32
N LEU A 378 -10.73 4.87 -17.45
CA LEU A 378 -10.57 6.32 -17.36
C LEU A 378 -10.02 6.74 -15.99
N ILE A 379 -10.58 6.21 -14.91
CA ILE A 379 -10.13 6.49 -13.54
C ILE A 379 -8.67 6.10 -13.36
N VAL A 380 -8.26 4.93 -13.84
CA VAL A 380 -6.87 4.48 -13.76
C VAL A 380 -5.93 5.37 -14.57
N CYS A 381 -6.34 5.82 -15.76
CA CYS A 381 -5.56 6.80 -16.53
C CYS A 381 -5.39 8.10 -15.75
N LEU A 382 -6.43 8.60 -15.11
CA LEU A 382 -6.39 9.80 -14.28
C LEU A 382 -5.52 9.64 -13.03
N GLN A 383 -5.49 8.47 -12.41
CA GLN A 383 -4.66 8.18 -11.24
C GLN A 383 -3.15 8.18 -11.58
N HIS A 384 -2.79 7.73 -12.79
CA HIS A 384 -1.38 7.56 -13.18
C HIS A 384 -0.84 8.66 -14.08
N CYS A 385 -1.69 9.29 -14.89
CA CYS A 385 -1.31 10.37 -15.83
C CYS A 385 -2.34 11.50 -15.83
N PRO A 386 -2.64 12.15 -14.70
CA PRO A 386 -3.69 13.15 -14.59
C PRO A 386 -3.44 14.32 -15.53
N ASN A 387 -2.23 14.81 -15.65
CA ASN A 387 -1.90 15.99 -16.45
C ASN A 387 -2.11 15.75 -17.94
N ASN A 388 -1.76 14.57 -18.47
CA ASN A 388 -1.99 14.25 -19.88
C ASN A 388 -3.49 14.25 -20.22
N PHE A 389 -4.31 13.67 -19.33
CA PHE A 389 -5.75 13.65 -19.57
C PHE A 389 -6.39 15.02 -19.38
N ARG A 390 -5.94 15.82 -18.40
CA ARG A 390 -6.37 17.21 -18.21
C ARG A 390 -6.07 18.05 -19.46
N GLN A 391 -4.86 17.92 -19.99
CA GLN A 391 -4.48 18.58 -21.24
C GLN A 391 -5.34 18.14 -22.43
N TYR A 392 -5.64 16.85 -22.55
CA TYR A 392 -6.55 16.33 -23.57
C TYR A 392 -7.92 17.01 -23.48
N VAL A 393 -8.53 17.01 -22.30
CA VAL A 393 -9.86 17.59 -22.05
C VAL A 393 -9.91 19.09 -22.38
N ILE A 394 -8.82 19.82 -22.18
CA ILE A 394 -8.74 21.26 -22.45
C ILE A 394 -8.36 21.55 -23.91
N SER A 395 -7.35 20.84 -24.47
CA SER A 395 -6.77 21.17 -25.78
C SER A 395 -7.68 20.90 -26.95
N GLU A 396 -8.50 19.86 -26.87
CA GLU A 396 -9.38 19.44 -27.96
C GLU A 396 -10.48 20.46 -28.25
N HIS A 397 -10.75 21.39 -27.32
CA HIS A 397 -11.93 22.22 -27.33
C HIS A 397 -11.68 23.73 -27.30
N GLN A 398 -10.46 24.18 -27.33
CA GLN A 398 -10.14 25.60 -27.45
C GLN A 398 -10.74 26.26 -28.71
N GLN A 399 -10.95 25.48 -29.77
CA GLN A 399 -11.58 26.00 -31.01
C GLN A 399 -13.10 26.17 -30.91
N VAL A 400 -13.81 25.52 -30.00
CA VAL A 400 -15.28 25.48 -29.95
C VAL A 400 -15.89 25.77 -28.58
N LEU A 401 -15.14 25.91 -27.50
CA LEU A 401 -15.63 26.18 -26.12
C LEU A 401 -16.68 25.18 -25.58
N LYS A 402 -16.68 23.94 -26.03
CA LYS A 402 -17.75 22.98 -25.72
C LYS A 402 -17.34 21.80 -24.83
N TYR A 403 -16.11 21.61 -24.45
CA TYR A 403 -15.64 20.56 -23.53
C TYR A 403 -16.54 19.33 -23.36
N PRO A 404 -16.88 18.59 -24.48
CA PRO A 404 -17.96 17.61 -24.45
C PRO A 404 -17.74 16.48 -23.44
N LEU A 405 -16.54 15.91 -23.36
CA LEU A 405 -16.24 14.84 -22.40
C LEU A 405 -16.30 15.36 -20.96
N PHE A 406 -15.80 16.57 -20.71
CA PHE A 406 -15.86 17.17 -19.38
C PHE A 406 -17.30 17.45 -18.94
N ASN A 407 -18.13 17.99 -19.84
CA ASN A 407 -19.56 18.18 -19.58
C ASN A 407 -20.24 16.85 -19.20
N ILE A 408 -20.00 15.79 -19.96
CA ILE A 408 -20.56 14.46 -19.69
C ILE A 408 -20.13 13.96 -18.31
N ILE A 409 -18.86 14.09 -17.98
CA ILE A 409 -18.33 13.65 -16.66
C ILE A 409 -19.03 14.44 -15.55
N VAL A 410 -19.14 15.78 -15.67
CA VAL A 410 -19.76 16.62 -14.65
C VAL A 410 -21.27 16.32 -14.52
N GLU A 411 -22.00 16.21 -15.62
CA GLU A 411 -23.44 15.96 -15.61
C GLU A 411 -23.79 14.61 -14.98
N ASN A 412 -22.96 13.58 -15.23
CA ASN A 412 -23.20 12.24 -14.70
C ASN A 412 -22.58 11.98 -13.33
N ALA A 413 -21.68 12.84 -12.84
CA ALA A 413 -21.02 12.69 -11.54
C ALA A 413 -21.98 12.68 -10.35
N PHE A 414 -23.15 13.27 -10.49
CA PHE A 414 -24.16 13.30 -9.43
C PHE A 414 -25.13 12.11 -9.43
N HIS A 415 -25.01 11.25 -10.44
CA HIS A 415 -25.87 10.06 -10.62
C HIS A 415 -25.10 8.74 -10.60
N ASN A 416 -23.76 8.79 -10.72
CA ASN A 416 -22.92 7.61 -10.77
C ASN A 416 -21.57 7.85 -10.07
N GLU A 417 -21.23 6.96 -9.14
CA GLU A 417 -20.02 7.09 -8.31
C GLU A 417 -18.72 7.06 -9.13
N LEU A 418 -18.64 6.31 -10.22
CA LEU A 418 -17.44 6.25 -11.07
C LEU A 418 -17.21 7.60 -11.79
N TYR A 419 -18.27 8.25 -12.29
CA TYR A 419 -18.13 9.60 -12.84
C TYR A 419 -17.73 10.62 -11.77
N LEU A 420 -18.25 10.46 -10.55
CA LEU A 420 -17.86 11.31 -9.43
C LEU A 420 -16.38 11.14 -9.08
N GLU A 421 -15.87 9.92 -9.07
CA GLU A 421 -14.45 9.64 -8.82
C GLU A 421 -13.57 10.22 -9.94
N ALA A 422 -13.96 10.04 -11.20
CA ALA A 422 -13.28 10.65 -12.34
C ALA A 422 -13.24 12.17 -12.22
N LEU A 423 -14.36 12.81 -11.86
CA LEU A 423 -14.43 14.25 -11.65
C LEU A 423 -13.51 14.71 -10.51
N LYS A 424 -13.50 14.00 -9.38
CA LYS A 424 -12.61 14.32 -8.26
C LYS A 424 -11.13 14.28 -8.66
N LEU A 425 -10.72 13.28 -9.44
CA LEU A 425 -9.34 13.18 -9.95
C LEU A 425 -8.99 14.29 -10.95
N LEU A 426 -9.95 14.69 -11.81
CA LEU A 426 -9.76 15.78 -12.75
C LEU A 426 -9.53 17.13 -12.06
N ILE A 427 -10.32 17.41 -11.02
CA ILE A 427 -10.25 18.67 -10.27
C ILE A 427 -9.36 18.59 -9.03
N ASP A 428 -8.61 17.50 -8.86
CA ASP A 428 -7.73 17.33 -7.71
C ASP A 428 -6.71 18.45 -7.62
N ASN A 429 -6.59 19.00 -6.41
CA ASN A 429 -5.86 20.22 -6.11
C ASN A 429 -4.60 19.96 -5.26
N ASN A 430 -4.21 18.71 -5.08
CA ASN A 430 -3.10 18.33 -4.21
C ASN A 430 -1.71 18.65 -4.81
N SER A 431 -1.64 19.01 -6.11
CA SER A 431 -0.39 19.42 -6.75
C SER A 431 -0.17 20.94 -6.66
N GLU A 432 1.07 21.38 -6.53
CA GLU A 432 1.46 22.80 -6.61
C GLU A 432 1.24 23.38 -8.01
N GLU A 433 1.11 22.53 -9.02
CA GLU A 433 0.87 22.93 -10.41
C GLU A 433 -0.54 23.52 -10.59
N GLN A 434 -0.65 24.49 -11.48
CA GLN A 434 -1.93 25.09 -11.84
C GLN A 434 -2.82 24.06 -12.54
N ASN A 435 -4.02 23.84 -12.01
CA ASN A 435 -4.99 22.91 -12.56
C ASN A 435 -6.08 23.67 -13.33
N GLU A 436 -5.87 23.85 -14.64
CA GLU A 436 -6.80 24.56 -15.52
C GLU A 436 -8.18 23.88 -15.58
N THR A 437 -8.27 22.56 -15.44
CA THR A 437 -9.57 21.86 -15.40
C THR A 437 -10.35 22.20 -14.14
N MET A 438 -9.65 22.41 -13.02
CA MET A 438 -10.29 22.87 -11.78
C MET A 438 -10.81 24.30 -11.93
N ASP A 439 -10.01 25.21 -12.48
CA ASP A 439 -10.44 26.60 -12.69
C ASP A 439 -11.65 26.67 -13.65
N LEU A 440 -11.64 25.88 -14.72
CA LEU A 440 -12.79 25.72 -15.62
C LEU A 440 -14.02 25.18 -14.88
N PHE A 441 -13.84 24.17 -14.04
CA PHE A 441 -14.94 23.60 -13.24
C PHE A 441 -15.53 24.64 -12.29
N LEU A 442 -14.69 25.37 -11.58
CA LEU A 442 -15.11 26.40 -10.62
C LEU A 442 -15.88 27.55 -11.31
N LEU A 443 -15.46 27.91 -12.52
CA LEU A 443 -16.04 29.01 -13.26
C LEU A 443 -17.38 28.65 -13.95
N GLN A 444 -17.45 27.49 -14.60
CA GLN A 444 -18.59 27.15 -15.47
C GLN A 444 -19.61 26.22 -14.83
N PHE A 445 -19.17 25.26 -14.02
CA PHE A 445 -20.02 24.17 -13.53
C PHE A 445 -20.42 24.29 -12.08
N TYR A 446 -19.48 24.65 -11.22
CA TYR A 446 -19.71 24.72 -9.77
C TYR A 446 -20.86 25.67 -9.38
N PRO A 447 -21.04 26.87 -9.99
CA PRO A 447 -22.19 27.73 -9.72
C PRO A 447 -23.53 27.06 -10.02
N LYS A 448 -23.62 26.32 -11.13
CA LYS A 448 -24.85 25.60 -11.52
C LYS A 448 -25.19 24.50 -10.53
N ILE A 449 -24.16 23.70 -10.15
CA ILE A 449 -24.30 22.63 -9.17
C ILE A 449 -24.73 23.18 -7.82
N ALA A 450 -24.05 24.21 -7.36
CA ALA A 450 -24.36 24.88 -6.08
C ALA A 450 -25.79 25.47 -6.07
N SER A 451 -26.30 26.02 -7.18
CA SER A 451 -27.66 26.56 -7.25
C SER A 451 -28.74 25.49 -7.09
N GLN A 452 -28.49 24.28 -7.56
CA GLN A 452 -29.45 23.16 -7.50
C GLN A 452 -29.66 22.61 -6.07
N ILE A 453 -28.73 22.82 -5.17
CA ILE A 453 -28.79 22.31 -3.79
C ILE A 453 -30.05 22.77 -3.03
N GLN A 454 -30.58 23.95 -3.34
CA GLN A 454 -31.71 24.51 -2.59
C GLN A 454 -33.06 23.98 -3.06
N HIS A 455 -33.22 23.50 -4.30
CA HIS A 455 -34.53 23.32 -4.92
C HIS A 455 -34.96 21.90 -5.24
N LEU A 456 -34.07 20.94 -5.50
CA LEU A 456 -34.43 19.62 -6.05
C LEU A 456 -33.48 18.47 -5.61
N SER A 457 -32.63 18.68 -4.61
CA SER A 457 -31.54 17.75 -4.39
C SER A 457 -31.95 16.51 -3.59
N THR A 458 -31.76 15.33 -4.19
CA THR A 458 -31.80 14.05 -3.47
C THR A 458 -30.68 14.00 -2.42
N LYS A 459 -30.78 13.03 -1.50
CA LYS A 459 -29.73 12.80 -0.51
C LYS A 459 -28.37 12.52 -1.16
N GLU A 460 -28.37 11.73 -2.22
CA GLU A 460 -27.17 11.37 -2.99
C GLU A 460 -26.55 12.60 -3.64
N TYR A 461 -27.34 13.46 -4.25
CA TYR A 461 -26.85 14.71 -4.85
C TYR A 461 -26.15 15.60 -3.81
N LYS A 462 -26.74 15.77 -2.62
CA LYS A 462 -26.14 16.53 -1.50
C LYS A 462 -24.82 15.89 -1.05
N GLN A 463 -24.79 14.57 -0.96
CA GLN A 463 -23.60 13.83 -0.59
C GLN A 463 -22.47 14.08 -1.60
N HIS A 464 -22.72 13.94 -2.90
CA HIS A 464 -21.73 14.15 -3.93
C HIS A 464 -21.24 15.61 -3.99
N PHE A 465 -22.15 16.57 -3.83
CA PHE A 465 -21.78 17.98 -3.68
C PHE A 465 -20.83 18.23 -2.51
N LEU A 466 -21.14 17.67 -1.34
CA LEU A 466 -20.28 17.79 -0.17
C LEU A 466 -18.92 17.09 -0.39
N ASP A 467 -18.87 15.97 -1.09
CA ASP A 467 -17.63 15.27 -1.40
C ASP A 467 -16.71 16.10 -2.32
N ILE A 468 -17.29 16.70 -3.37
CA ILE A 468 -16.57 17.61 -4.27
C ILE A 468 -16.09 18.84 -3.50
N THR A 469 -16.97 19.46 -2.74
CA THR A 469 -16.64 20.66 -1.95
C THR A 469 -15.55 20.36 -0.92
N LEU A 470 -15.60 19.20 -0.25
CA LEU A 470 -14.60 18.77 0.70
C LEU A 470 -13.22 18.59 0.03
N GLY A 471 -13.18 17.99 -1.17
CA GLY A 471 -11.96 17.87 -1.96
C GLY A 471 -11.35 19.24 -2.31
N LEU A 472 -12.17 20.17 -2.78
CA LEU A 472 -11.75 21.52 -3.15
C LEU A 472 -11.20 22.31 -1.95
N VAL A 473 -11.89 22.24 -0.81
CA VAL A 473 -11.55 23.04 0.41
C VAL A 473 -10.30 22.51 1.12
N ARG A 474 -9.88 21.26 0.90
CA ARG A 474 -8.65 20.69 1.49
C ARG A 474 -7.39 21.50 1.13
N ALA A 475 -7.32 21.95 -0.12
CA ALA A 475 -6.26 22.84 -0.57
C ALA A 475 -6.88 24.19 -0.97
N MET A 476 -7.10 25.06 0.00
CA MET A 476 -7.80 26.33 -0.13
C MET A 476 -7.05 27.33 -1.03
N LYS A 477 -7.04 27.07 -2.34
CA LYS A 477 -6.49 27.99 -3.34
C LYS A 477 -7.38 29.25 -3.49
N PRO A 478 -6.84 30.40 -3.93
CA PRO A 478 -7.61 31.64 -4.09
C PRO A 478 -8.86 31.48 -4.96
N SER A 479 -8.79 30.73 -6.07
CA SER A 479 -9.94 30.44 -6.97
C SER A 479 -11.02 29.63 -6.27
N VAL A 480 -10.67 28.70 -5.41
CA VAL A 480 -11.63 27.92 -4.59
C VAL A 480 -12.31 28.83 -3.56
N LYS A 481 -11.53 29.65 -2.87
CA LYS A 481 -12.05 30.62 -1.90
C LYS A 481 -13.10 31.53 -2.55
N GLU A 482 -12.75 32.13 -3.68
CA GLU A 482 -13.65 33.00 -4.44
C GLU A 482 -14.94 32.27 -4.87
N ALA A 483 -14.82 31.06 -5.41
CA ALA A 483 -15.96 30.26 -5.80
C ALA A 483 -16.89 29.89 -4.63
N VAL A 484 -16.33 29.59 -3.46
CA VAL A 484 -17.09 29.26 -2.23
C VAL A 484 -17.88 30.47 -1.75
N ILE A 485 -17.27 31.66 -1.76
CA ILE A 485 -17.92 32.93 -1.34
C ILE A 485 -19.01 33.32 -2.35
N LEU A 486 -18.67 33.45 -3.64
CA LEU A 486 -19.59 33.90 -4.69
C LEU A 486 -20.84 33.03 -4.79
N ASN A 487 -20.72 31.72 -4.55
CA ASN A 487 -21.85 30.82 -4.64
C ASN A 487 -22.56 30.58 -3.30
N SER A 488 -22.23 31.32 -2.26
CA SER A 488 -22.80 31.18 -0.91
C SER A 488 -22.81 29.72 -0.41
N VAL A 489 -21.71 29.01 -0.66
CA VAL A 489 -21.60 27.56 -0.41
C VAL A 489 -21.74 27.27 1.08
N ILE A 490 -21.15 28.11 1.93
CA ILE A 490 -21.21 27.96 3.38
C ILE A 490 -22.65 28.00 3.88
N LEU A 491 -23.43 28.94 3.39
CA LEU A 491 -24.86 29.05 3.74
C LEU A 491 -25.63 27.77 3.34
N LYS A 492 -25.35 27.22 2.15
CA LYS A 492 -25.98 25.98 1.67
C LYS A 492 -25.57 24.78 2.54
N ILE A 493 -24.31 24.70 2.96
CA ILE A 493 -23.84 23.71 3.93
C ILE A 493 -24.59 23.81 5.25
N GLY A 494 -24.84 25.05 5.72
CA GLY A 494 -25.65 25.31 6.90
C GLY A 494 -27.09 24.78 6.81
N PHE A 495 -27.74 24.89 5.65
CA PHE A 495 -29.05 24.29 5.43
C PHE A 495 -29.01 22.76 5.42
N ILE A 496 -28.02 22.14 4.75
CA ILE A 496 -27.85 20.68 4.76
C ILE A 496 -27.62 20.18 6.19
N LEU A 497 -26.84 20.90 6.99
CA LEU A 497 -26.55 20.54 8.38
C LEU A 497 -27.83 20.46 9.24
N GLN A 498 -28.82 21.34 8.99
CA GLN A 498 -30.12 21.35 9.70
C GLN A 498 -30.97 20.08 9.44
N GLU A 499 -30.76 19.39 8.32
CA GLU A 499 -31.47 18.16 8.01
C GLU A 499 -31.14 17.01 8.97
N ASN A 500 -30.10 17.17 9.77
CA ASN A 500 -29.66 16.27 10.85
C ASN A 500 -29.44 14.79 10.41
N GLN A 501 -29.00 14.62 9.17
CA GLN A 501 -28.61 13.30 8.64
C GLN A 501 -27.15 13.03 8.96
N LYS A 502 -26.84 11.95 9.70
CA LYS A 502 -25.50 11.67 10.23
C LYS A 502 -24.37 11.82 9.21
N LEU A 503 -24.49 11.20 8.05
CA LEU A 503 -23.45 11.21 7.02
C LEU A 503 -23.25 12.61 6.44
N LEU A 504 -24.33 13.30 6.09
CA LEU A 504 -24.27 14.66 5.54
C LEU A 504 -23.74 15.65 6.60
N SER A 505 -24.23 15.53 7.85
CA SER A 505 -23.77 16.40 8.95
C SER A 505 -22.27 16.24 9.20
N THR A 506 -21.74 15.00 9.18
CA THR A 506 -20.31 14.75 9.35
C THR A 506 -19.49 15.44 8.25
N LYS A 507 -19.89 15.34 6.99
CA LYS A 507 -19.21 16.00 5.87
C LYS A 507 -19.30 17.53 5.94
N CYS A 508 -20.48 18.06 6.29
CA CYS A 508 -20.65 19.50 6.52
C CYS A 508 -19.69 20.02 7.58
N LEU A 509 -19.60 19.32 8.71
CA LEU A 509 -18.71 19.73 9.81
C LEU A 509 -17.24 19.62 9.43
N GLN A 510 -16.85 18.61 8.63
CA GLN A 510 -15.48 18.50 8.12
C GLN A 510 -15.12 19.69 7.22
N ILE A 511 -16.01 20.12 6.34
CA ILE A 511 -15.81 21.29 5.48
C ILE A 511 -15.68 22.56 6.34
N ILE A 512 -16.60 22.79 7.27
CA ILE A 512 -16.57 23.94 8.18
C ILE A 512 -15.28 23.95 8.99
N LYS A 513 -14.84 22.81 9.50
CA LYS A 513 -13.58 22.67 10.23
C LYS A 513 -12.37 23.09 9.38
N LEU A 514 -12.27 22.61 8.13
CA LEU A 514 -11.18 22.97 7.22
C LEU A 514 -11.18 24.46 6.89
N ILE A 515 -12.36 25.05 6.70
CA ILE A 515 -12.50 26.49 6.49
C ILE A 515 -12.02 27.26 7.72
N CYS A 516 -12.42 26.89 8.93
CA CYS A 516 -11.94 27.51 10.15
C CYS A 516 -10.41 27.40 10.32
N LEU A 517 -9.83 26.26 9.93
CA LEU A 517 -8.38 26.04 10.00
C LEU A 517 -7.58 26.87 9.00
N SER A 518 -8.18 27.32 7.88
CA SER A 518 -7.49 28.17 6.88
C SER A 518 -7.10 29.55 7.44
N ARG A 519 -7.73 30.00 8.53
CA ARG A 519 -7.53 31.29 9.19
C ARG A 519 -7.64 32.53 8.28
N ASP A 520 -8.41 32.38 7.20
CA ASP A 520 -8.68 33.45 6.25
C ASP A 520 -9.91 34.24 6.69
N ASP A 521 -9.74 35.55 6.91
CA ASP A 521 -10.78 36.39 7.50
C ASP A 521 -12.02 36.56 6.60
N ASP A 522 -11.86 36.62 5.29
CA ASP A 522 -12.98 36.82 4.37
C ASP A 522 -13.91 35.61 4.37
N ILE A 523 -13.34 34.40 4.21
CA ILE A 523 -14.14 33.19 4.20
C ILE A 523 -14.67 32.82 5.59
N ASN A 524 -13.92 33.14 6.65
CA ASN A 524 -14.38 32.98 8.04
C ASN A 524 -15.53 33.89 8.41
N ASN A 525 -15.63 35.09 7.81
CA ASN A 525 -16.79 35.97 7.99
C ASN A 525 -18.08 35.33 7.42
N GLU A 526 -17.98 34.50 6.36
CA GLU A 526 -19.12 33.76 5.83
C GLU A 526 -19.65 32.68 6.82
N ILE A 527 -18.79 32.17 7.72
CA ILE A 527 -19.22 31.20 8.74
C ILE A 527 -20.21 31.86 9.73
N ILE A 528 -20.19 33.16 9.90
CA ILE A 528 -21.16 33.91 10.74
C ILE A 528 -22.58 33.59 10.29
N THR A 529 -22.80 33.44 8.99
CA THR A 529 -24.14 33.17 8.40
C THR A 529 -24.74 31.86 8.86
N ILE A 530 -23.89 30.86 9.21
CA ILE A 530 -24.32 29.50 9.59
C ILE A 530 -24.24 29.25 11.11
N ILE A 531 -23.72 30.18 11.89
CA ILE A 531 -23.68 30.03 13.35
C ILE A 531 -25.06 29.69 13.95
N PRO A 532 -26.18 30.33 13.52
CA PRO A 532 -27.50 29.94 14.00
C PRO A 532 -27.84 28.49 13.78
N ASN A 533 -27.44 27.91 12.61
CA ASN A 533 -27.65 26.53 12.26
C ASN A 533 -26.78 25.58 13.11
N LEU A 534 -25.51 25.93 13.29
CA LEU A 534 -24.57 25.18 14.11
C LEU A 534 -25.06 25.08 15.56
N ILE A 535 -25.47 26.22 16.17
CA ILE A 535 -26.01 26.27 17.54
C ILE A 535 -27.31 25.47 17.63
N SER A 536 -28.21 25.57 16.64
CA SER A 536 -29.47 24.82 16.60
C SER A 536 -29.21 23.30 16.67
N VAL A 537 -28.28 22.83 15.88
CA VAL A 537 -27.95 21.39 15.83
C VAL A 537 -27.28 20.95 17.14
N ILE A 538 -26.37 21.74 17.71
CA ILE A 538 -25.76 21.44 19.01
C ILE A 538 -26.83 21.32 20.12
N LEU A 539 -27.76 22.24 20.17
CA LEU A 539 -28.82 22.27 21.19
C LEU A 539 -29.86 21.15 20.99
N SER A 540 -30.04 20.64 19.77
CA SER A 540 -31.00 19.57 19.47
C SER A 540 -30.61 18.20 20.02
N TYR A 541 -29.37 17.98 20.42
CA TYR A 541 -28.92 16.68 20.93
C TYR A 541 -29.47 16.38 22.32
N ARG A 542 -30.37 15.37 22.37
CA ARG A 542 -30.94 14.83 23.62
C ARG A 542 -30.03 13.68 24.10
N GLY A 543 -29.19 13.94 25.11
CA GLY A 543 -28.52 12.87 25.83
C GLY A 543 -27.00 13.00 26.00
N LEU A 544 -26.49 12.29 27.02
CA LEU A 544 -25.10 12.35 27.51
C LEU A 544 -24.11 11.48 26.75
N ARG A 545 -24.54 10.75 25.70
CA ARG A 545 -23.64 9.86 25.01
C ARG A 545 -22.79 10.65 24.01
N GLU A 546 -21.49 10.45 24.09
CA GLU A 546 -20.51 10.95 23.13
C GLU A 546 -20.92 10.52 21.71
N ASN A 547 -21.21 11.48 20.88
CA ASN A 547 -21.58 11.29 19.49
C ASN A 547 -20.53 11.96 18.64
N LEU A 548 -20.05 11.29 17.60
CA LEU A 548 -19.05 11.82 16.66
C LEU A 548 -19.40 13.23 16.15
N ILE A 549 -20.67 13.47 15.82
CA ILE A 549 -21.14 14.78 15.34
C ILE A 549 -20.98 15.85 16.42
N PHE A 550 -21.38 15.54 17.66
CA PHE A 550 -21.24 16.47 18.77
C PHE A 550 -19.76 16.78 19.06
N SER A 551 -18.88 15.76 19.04
CA SER A 551 -17.44 15.95 19.20
C SER A 551 -16.84 16.85 18.10
N GLN A 552 -17.23 16.63 16.84
CA GLN A 552 -16.78 17.48 15.73
C GLN A 552 -17.26 18.93 15.86
N GLN A 553 -18.48 19.14 16.33
CA GLN A 553 -18.99 20.48 16.58
C GLN A 553 -18.21 21.20 17.71
N LEU A 554 -17.93 20.50 18.80
CA LEU A 554 -17.12 21.04 19.89
C LEU A 554 -15.69 21.36 19.42
N GLU A 555 -15.13 20.56 18.55
CA GLU A 555 -13.83 20.82 17.95
C GLU A 555 -13.83 22.11 17.11
N ILE A 556 -14.86 22.32 16.30
CA ILE A 556 -15.03 23.58 15.55
C ILE A 556 -15.13 24.78 16.50
N ILE A 557 -15.95 24.67 17.55
CA ILE A 557 -16.09 25.73 18.57
C ILE A 557 -14.75 26.02 19.25
N LYS A 558 -13.98 24.97 19.56
CA LYS A 558 -12.62 25.12 20.10
C LYS A 558 -11.71 25.89 19.14
N ILE A 559 -11.69 25.54 17.86
CA ILE A 559 -10.89 26.22 16.83
C ILE A 559 -11.31 27.72 16.73
N ILE A 560 -12.61 28.02 16.81
CA ILE A 560 -13.10 29.39 16.83
C ILE A 560 -12.55 30.16 18.03
N TYR A 561 -12.55 29.57 19.24
CA TYR A 561 -11.99 30.22 20.44
C TYR A 561 -10.45 30.30 20.44
N GLU A 562 -9.76 29.48 19.70
CA GLU A 562 -8.29 29.52 19.52
C GLU A 562 -7.81 30.73 18.69
N GLY A 563 -8.70 31.61 18.25
CA GLY A 563 -8.32 32.93 17.79
C GLY A 563 -8.45 33.21 16.31
N ILE A 564 -9.54 32.76 15.67
CA ILE A 564 -9.74 33.04 14.25
C ILE A 564 -10.20 34.51 14.05
N SER A 565 -11.31 34.89 14.60
CA SER A 565 -11.86 36.23 14.47
C SER A 565 -12.71 36.63 15.69
N GLN A 566 -12.45 37.79 16.24
CA GLN A 566 -13.23 38.28 17.37
C GLN A 566 -14.73 38.44 17.01
N LYS A 567 -15.03 38.79 15.76
CA LYS A 567 -16.41 38.90 15.26
C LYS A 567 -17.14 37.56 15.30
N LEU A 568 -16.42 36.48 14.93
CA LEU A 568 -16.97 35.14 14.94
C LEU A 568 -17.27 34.65 16.36
N ILE A 569 -16.37 34.91 17.31
CA ILE A 569 -16.54 34.58 18.72
C ILE A 569 -17.77 35.37 19.30
N THR A 570 -17.87 36.66 19.05
CA THR A 570 -18.99 37.46 19.49
C THR A 570 -20.32 37.00 18.94
N SER A 571 -20.35 36.70 17.61
CA SER A 571 -21.55 36.16 16.95
C SER A 571 -21.99 34.80 17.52
N LEU A 572 -21.01 33.93 17.86
CA LEU A 572 -21.29 32.64 18.48
C LEU A 572 -21.91 32.78 19.87
N GLU A 573 -21.37 33.67 20.70
CA GLU A 573 -21.85 33.93 22.05
C GLU A 573 -23.21 34.59 22.04
N ASP A 574 -23.44 35.57 21.17
CA ASP A 574 -24.71 36.29 21.03
C ASP A 574 -25.81 35.30 20.54
N GLU A 575 -25.52 34.44 19.59
CA GLU A 575 -26.48 33.48 19.08
C GLU A 575 -26.83 32.40 20.09
N LEU A 576 -25.87 31.95 20.88
CA LEU A 576 -26.13 31.06 22.00
C LEU A 576 -27.02 31.71 23.05
N LYS A 577 -26.77 33.01 23.41
CA LYS A 577 -27.54 33.76 24.36
C LYS A 577 -28.98 33.98 23.93
N LYS A 578 -29.26 34.21 22.65
CA LYS A 578 -30.63 34.30 22.12
C LYS A 578 -31.48 33.06 22.40
N ARG A 579 -30.88 31.94 22.76
CA ARG A 579 -31.53 30.67 23.02
C ARG A 579 -31.48 30.20 24.47
N GLU A 580 -31.41 31.16 25.41
CA GLU A 580 -31.41 30.90 26.87
C GLU A 580 -32.55 30.02 27.34
N ASN A 581 -33.72 30.11 26.73
CA ASN A 581 -34.90 29.33 27.08
C ASN A 581 -34.85 27.86 26.61
N HIS A 582 -33.77 27.43 25.88
CA HIS A 582 -33.68 26.06 25.39
C HIS A 582 -33.26 25.10 26.52
N ILE A 583 -33.88 23.93 26.60
CA ILE A 583 -33.69 22.93 27.67
C ILE A 583 -32.20 22.54 27.88
N ASN A 584 -31.41 22.55 26.82
CA ASN A 584 -29.99 22.16 26.86
C ASN A 584 -29.05 23.40 26.99
N TYR A 585 -29.59 24.62 27.09
CA TYR A 585 -28.78 25.83 27.05
C TYR A 585 -27.70 25.85 28.15
N GLN A 586 -28.10 25.69 29.41
CA GLN A 586 -27.17 25.81 30.54
C GLN A 586 -25.96 24.86 30.38
N ARG A 587 -26.22 23.65 30.02
CA ARG A 587 -25.17 22.65 29.79
C ARG A 587 -24.21 23.02 28.65
N ILE A 588 -24.73 23.47 27.50
CA ILE A 588 -23.91 23.87 26.36
C ILE A 588 -23.14 25.15 26.68
N HIS A 589 -23.76 26.10 27.37
CA HIS A 589 -23.11 27.30 27.82
C HIS A 589 -21.90 26.99 28.75
N ASP A 590 -22.05 26.07 29.70
CA ASP A 590 -20.98 25.65 30.60
C ASP A 590 -19.83 25.00 29.84
N ILE A 591 -20.14 24.15 28.85
CA ILE A 591 -19.13 23.51 27.96
C ILE A 591 -18.37 24.60 27.18
N PHE A 592 -19.05 25.56 26.57
CA PHE A 592 -18.44 26.66 25.81
C PHE A 592 -17.55 27.52 26.69
N LYS A 593 -18.03 27.86 27.89
CA LYS A 593 -17.25 28.62 28.89
C LYS A 593 -15.96 27.90 29.29
N ASN A 594 -16.04 26.58 29.50
CA ASN A 594 -14.87 25.77 29.82
C ASN A 594 -13.88 25.71 28.64
N LEU A 595 -14.38 25.49 27.40
CA LEU A 595 -13.55 25.52 26.21
C LEU A 595 -12.82 26.83 26.03
N LYS A 596 -13.56 27.98 26.14
CA LYS A 596 -12.99 29.33 26.05
C LYS A 596 -11.88 29.53 27.08
N ASN A 597 -12.14 29.18 28.35
CA ASN A 597 -11.16 29.34 29.42
C ASN A 597 -9.90 28.49 29.21
N ASN A 598 -10.06 27.28 28.69
CA ASN A 598 -8.93 26.39 28.36
C ASN A 598 -8.10 26.94 27.20
N CYS A 599 -8.72 27.43 26.14
CA CYS A 599 -8.02 28.06 25.02
C CYS A 599 -7.26 29.33 25.47
N MET A 600 -7.86 30.17 26.28
CA MET A 600 -7.18 31.38 26.86
C MET A 600 -5.97 31.01 27.71
N LYS A 601 -6.07 29.94 28.54
CA LYS A 601 -4.93 29.47 29.36
C LYS A 601 -3.80 28.93 28.48
N GLN A 602 -4.13 28.19 27.41
CA GLN A 602 -3.12 27.68 26.49
C GLN A 602 -2.41 28.82 25.74
N GLN A 603 -3.14 29.83 25.27
CA GLN A 603 -2.57 31.00 24.61
C GLN A 603 -1.66 31.78 25.56
N PHE A 604 -2.04 31.97 26.83
CA PHE A 604 -1.21 32.63 27.83
C PHE A 604 0.07 31.84 28.09
N ASN A 605 -0.02 30.53 28.27
CA ASN A 605 1.15 29.67 28.50
C ASN A 605 2.12 29.65 27.30
N SER A 606 1.60 29.64 26.08
CA SER A 606 2.44 29.65 24.85
C SER A 606 3.13 31.00 24.66
N GLN A 607 2.46 32.12 24.98
CA GLN A 607 3.06 33.48 24.99
C GLN A 607 4.13 33.63 26.07
N THR A 608 3.91 33.03 27.25
CA THR A 608 4.88 33.06 28.35
C THR A 608 6.11 32.21 28.03
N GLN A 609 5.93 31.03 27.38
CA GLN A 609 7.03 30.20 26.92
C GLN A 609 7.85 30.87 25.80
N SER A 610 7.20 31.49 24.82
CA SER A 610 7.90 32.23 23.76
C SER A 610 8.61 33.49 24.32
N GLN A 611 8.06 34.19 25.31
CA GLN A 611 8.74 35.27 25.97
C GLN A 611 9.93 34.82 26.84
N SER A 612 9.81 33.66 27.51
CA SER A 612 10.92 33.10 28.28
C SER A 612 12.02 32.56 27.38
N GLN A 613 11.69 31.99 26.21
CA GLN A 613 12.68 31.61 25.20
C GLN A 613 13.36 32.83 24.56
N MET A 614 12.60 33.88 24.25
CA MET A 614 13.21 35.12 23.80
C MET A 614 14.10 35.77 24.89
N GLN A 615 13.69 35.76 26.14
CA GLN A 615 14.56 36.26 27.23
C GLN A 615 15.80 35.39 27.44
N GLN A 616 15.68 34.08 27.28
CA GLN A 616 16.88 33.21 27.31
C GLN A 616 17.80 33.46 26.13
N SER A 617 17.28 33.69 24.92
CA SER A 617 18.08 34.08 23.77
C SER A 617 18.73 35.47 23.90
N TYR A 618 18.06 36.41 24.52
CA TYR A 618 18.66 37.75 24.85
C TYR A 618 19.75 37.64 25.90
N ASN A 619 19.56 36.84 26.95
CA ASN A 619 20.59 36.60 27.96
C ASN A 619 21.81 35.87 27.42
N VAL A 620 21.65 34.93 26.49
CA VAL A 620 22.77 34.27 25.80
C VAL A 620 23.54 35.25 24.89
N VAL A 621 22.86 36.19 24.26
CA VAL A 621 23.50 37.22 23.42
C VAL A 621 24.24 38.26 24.29
N ASP A 622 23.73 38.61 25.47
CA ASP A 622 24.40 39.54 26.40
C ASP A 622 25.62 38.88 27.06
N ASP A 623 25.56 37.57 27.42
CA ASP A 623 26.71 36.83 27.95
C ASP A 623 27.79 36.63 26.84
N GLU A 624 27.44 36.44 25.58
CA GLU A 624 28.41 36.39 24.49
C GLU A 624 29.00 37.80 24.19
N MET A 625 28.23 38.89 24.33
CA MET A 625 28.76 40.25 24.17
C MET A 625 29.72 40.63 25.28
N ASP A 626 29.54 40.19 26.51
CA ASP A 626 30.46 40.41 27.59
C ASP A 626 31.72 39.53 27.52
N LEU A 627 31.61 38.33 26.94
CA LEU A 627 32.77 37.52 26.59
C LEU A 627 33.59 38.14 25.43
N PHE A 628 32.92 38.80 24.45
CA PHE A 628 33.60 39.51 23.36
C PHE A 628 34.33 40.75 23.80
N LYS A 629 33.87 41.44 24.85
CA LYS A 629 34.58 42.61 25.42
C LYS A 629 35.83 42.22 26.21
N SER A 630 35.94 40.94 26.67
CA SER A 630 37.11 40.44 27.37
C SER A 630 38.22 39.86 26.47
N VAL A 631 37.97 39.71 25.16
CA VAL A 631 38.91 39.13 24.17
C VAL A 631 39.20 40.11 23.04
N GLN A 632 39.38 41.41 23.27
CA GLN A 632 40.03 42.27 22.29
C GLN A 632 41.54 42.20 22.44
N GLY A 633 42.10 41.24 21.77
CA GLY A 633 43.52 41.05 21.52
C GLY A 633 43.77 39.78 20.69
N HIS A 634 43.85 39.98 19.36
CA HIS A 634 44.31 39.09 18.30
C HIS A 634 43.24 38.36 17.44
N SER A 635 43.13 38.94 16.28
CA SER A 635 42.85 38.34 14.93
C SER A 635 42.32 36.92 14.81
N THR A 636 41.09 36.76 14.25
CA THR A 636 40.83 35.90 13.10
C THR A 636 39.37 36.02 12.65
N THR A 637 39.16 36.69 11.54
CA THR A 637 37.83 36.90 10.88
C THR A 637 37.41 35.73 9.99
N HIS A 638 38.01 34.56 10.08
CA HIS A 638 37.73 33.45 9.18
C HIS A 638 36.91 32.31 9.78
N HIS A 639 36.78 32.19 11.12
CA HIS A 639 36.08 31.07 11.74
C HIS A 639 34.55 31.27 11.94
N VAL A 640 34.09 32.51 12.01
CA VAL A 640 32.67 32.81 12.31
C VAL A 640 31.74 32.55 11.12
N LYS A 641 32.24 32.60 9.87
CA LYS A 641 31.43 32.30 8.67
C LYS A 641 31.23 30.80 8.43
N GLN A 642 32.05 29.92 8.98
CA GLN A 642 31.88 28.47 8.84
C GLN A 642 30.93 27.90 9.89
N GLN A 643 30.89 28.42 11.11
CA GLN A 643 29.94 27.95 12.12
C GLN A 643 28.49 28.36 11.82
N LYS A 644 28.26 29.55 11.24
CA LYS A 644 26.91 29.97 10.85
C LYS A 644 26.32 29.09 9.72
N LYS A 645 27.16 28.58 8.81
CA LYS A 645 26.73 27.64 7.76
C LYS A 645 26.46 26.22 8.29
N GLN A 646 27.05 25.81 9.41
CA GLN A 646 26.80 24.51 10.03
C GLN A 646 25.49 24.52 10.84
N ILE A 647 25.19 25.60 11.53
CA ILE A 647 23.95 25.73 12.32
C ILE A 647 22.71 25.81 11.40
N ASP A 648 22.79 26.56 10.30
CA ASP A 648 21.70 26.63 9.30
C ASP A 648 21.46 25.28 8.61
N HIS A 649 22.48 24.40 8.52
CA HIS A 649 22.36 23.07 7.90
C HIS A 649 21.83 22.02 8.88
N GLU A 650 22.05 22.14 10.18
CA GLU A 650 21.50 21.24 11.20
C GLU A 650 20.01 21.54 11.50
N GLU A 651 19.57 22.78 11.45
CA GLU A 651 18.15 23.13 11.58
C GLU A 651 17.30 22.69 10.37
N GLU A 652 17.85 22.72 9.15
CA GLU A 652 17.17 22.23 7.96
C GLU A 652 17.02 20.70 7.94
N VAL A 653 17.99 19.96 8.48
CA VAL A 653 17.93 18.49 8.62
C VAL A 653 16.98 18.05 9.73
N ASP A 654 16.82 18.82 10.79
CA ASP A 654 15.89 18.53 11.88
C ASP A 654 14.42 18.83 11.52
N LEU A 655 14.18 19.77 10.61
CA LEU A 655 12.86 20.04 10.03
C LEU A 655 12.40 18.97 9.03
N ILE A 656 13.33 18.35 8.31
CA ILE A 656 13.06 17.26 7.37
C ILE A 656 12.80 15.95 8.13
N SER A 657 13.51 15.68 9.22
CA SER A 657 13.30 14.48 10.03
C SER A 657 12.01 14.51 10.88
N LYS A 658 11.47 15.68 11.19
CA LYS A 658 10.15 15.82 11.85
C LYS A 658 8.97 15.70 10.89
N LYS A 659 9.16 15.93 9.59
CA LYS A 659 8.12 15.72 8.56
C LYS A 659 7.94 14.24 8.16
N ILE A 660 8.90 13.37 8.43
CA ILE A 660 8.86 11.94 8.06
C ILE A 660 8.24 11.04 9.16
N LYS A 661 7.85 11.62 10.30
CA LYS A 661 7.23 10.87 11.42
C LYS A 661 5.71 11.03 11.56
N ILE A 662 5.05 11.59 10.55
CA ILE A 662 3.58 11.70 10.51
C ILE A 662 3.14 11.31 9.09
N ASP A 663 3.21 10.01 8.79
CA ASP A 663 2.38 9.32 7.82
C ASP A 663 2.37 7.83 8.18
#